data_8acaf8e55a362529b398ce9341299dcd
#
_entry.id   8acaf8e55a362529b398ce9341299dcd
#
_cell.length_a   1.000
_cell.length_b   1.000
_cell.length_c   1.000
_cell.angle_alpha   90.00
_cell.angle_beta   90.00
_cell.angle_gamma   90.00
#
_symmetry.space_group_name_H-M   'P 1'
#
loop_
_entity.id
_entity.type
_entity.pdbx_description
1 polymer ?
#
loop_
_entity_poly.entity_id
_entity_poly.type
_entity_poly.pdbx_seq_one_letter_code
_entity_poly.pdbx_strand_id
1 'polypeptide(L)'
;MFLLLLLAFLPAHSPAAPAPSPRPRWESNRFAGSPNPPSPYTVERIHPHAQFREATDVAFAPGTPFLFVSQQDGKFMVFDTSKFGDTPRLALDLRATGRAVDNVLGFTVHPGFATNRFLFINYNGPGHLTNSAYVSRFTVTSFNPPTIDPTSERVVIRWPGGGHNGCGLAFGPDGMLYISTGDGADPDPPDGRFKTGQDLTDLLASILRIDVNTPETGPPYRIPADNPFVGLAGARGEVWSFGFRNPFRISFGPDGSLWAADVGWELWEMVYRIAKGGNYGWPITEGPNRRIRSDLPAGPGPILPPIHAVPHTDGASVTGGQVYRGSRLPGLRGAYVYGDWETGRFWALRHDGDRLVSNTELCDTPLKPVSFVNDADGDVWILDFNSGLYRFVTNSAAAANRAFPRNLSESGLAASMTPFTPAPGVIPYTIRAPQWNDHARAIWWLGVPGDGAIATVGGVGNITGSTWFFPSNTVLARTLTLELRAQDPNSERAIETQILHWDGQAWNPYTYRWNDAGSDAHLVDATGAHAVFQVQDPQAPGGVRPTPWRFMSRGECLRCHNAWAGETLTLQPLQLGAPPVRRRGETTQLSERVQPDRNTSEFERLIQLGVLRHEARRGRTPNPLVDPYDAQQPVADRARSWLHVNCSACHRFGAGGAAALRLNWEEAPEQLRIFDVLPTRGDYGVAGARIVAPGDPWRSVLLYRIATEGAGRMPHIGSRLVDESGLALVRDWIRSLPTGADPKPNADTAVVRARHPQIQEQLQHLTDESADRLFSDMNGALATAIEPGRDRRLPMLQAKALTHTNALVRDLLQRYLPPDRRRETLGGDIQPDSILSLIGDATRGRDLFHGAAQCTRCHERDGVGRAFGPELKGLAKKYGRVGLLDQILNPSTIVAPEFRSVTVTLRDESERVGFVIRRTADTVVLKEESLVETSLRTPEIQELRESTLSAMPEGMLAPLTAQEAADLLEYLLKD
;
A
#
# COMPACT_ATOMS: atom_id res chain seq x y z
N MET A 1 6.37 -46.93 53.03
CA MET A 1 7.35 -47.78 52.28
C MET A 1 7.82 -46.96 51.12
N PHE A 2 9.08 -46.53 51.22
CA PHE A 2 9.74 -45.52 50.37
C PHE A 2 9.86 -45.99 48.91
N LEU A 3 9.50 -45.12 47.98
CA LEU A 3 9.88 -45.24 46.55
C LEU A 3 10.82 -44.10 46.20
N LEU A 4 12.12 -44.39 46.10
CA LEU A 4 13.19 -43.53 45.62
C LEU A 4 13.00 -43.25 44.10
N LEU A 5 12.85 -42.01 43.75
CA LEU A 5 13.02 -41.52 42.38
C LEU A 5 14.54 -41.30 42.11
N LEU A 6 15.14 -42.11 41.32
CA LEU A 6 16.47 -41.87 40.72
C LEU A 6 16.34 -40.76 39.65
N LEU A 7 16.80 -39.57 39.98
CA LEU A 7 17.11 -38.53 38.98
C LEU A 7 18.46 -38.86 38.32
N ALA A 8 18.41 -39.37 37.10
CA ALA A 8 19.60 -39.51 36.27
C ALA A 8 20.08 -38.12 35.84
N PHE A 9 21.21 -37.70 36.40
CA PHE A 9 21.96 -36.54 35.87
C PHE A 9 22.52 -36.94 34.51
N LEU A 10 21.91 -36.42 33.42
CA LEU A 10 22.56 -36.33 32.13
C LEU A 10 23.66 -35.25 32.23
N PRO A 11 24.89 -35.53 31.80
CA PRO A 11 25.91 -34.50 31.78
C PRO A 11 25.48 -33.41 30.81
N ALA A 12 25.45 -32.17 31.30
CA ALA A 12 25.30 -31.00 30.48
C ALA A 12 26.43 -30.99 29.44
N HIS A 13 26.12 -31.28 28.18
CA HIS A 13 27.03 -30.99 27.07
C HIS A 13 27.24 -29.48 27.07
N SER A 14 28.38 -29.03 27.58
CA SER A 14 28.87 -27.68 27.24
C SER A 14 28.94 -27.61 25.73
N PRO A 15 28.31 -26.62 25.08
CA PRO A 15 28.46 -26.45 23.65
C PRO A 15 29.96 -26.30 23.37
N ALA A 16 30.52 -27.18 22.54
CA ALA A 16 31.89 -27.03 22.04
C ALA A 16 32.04 -25.61 21.49
N ALA A 17 33.09 -24.90 21.88
CA ALA A 17 33.39 -23.59 21.33
C ALA A 17 33.32 -23.64 19.80
N PRO A 18 32.62 -22.76 19.11
CA PRO A 18 32.49 -22.83 17.66
C PRO A 18 33.90 -22.79 17.05
N ALA A 19 34.17 -23.67 16.08
CA ALA A 19 35.41 -23.65 15.32
C ALA A 19 35.61 -22.25 14.76
N PRO A 20 36.83 -21.68 14.75
CA PRO A 20 37.09 -20.33 14.26
C PRO A 20 36.54 -20.18 12.86
N SER A 21 35.79 -19.11 12.62
CA SER A 21 35.22 -18.81 11.31
C SER A 21 36.33 -18.65 10.28
N PRO A 22 36.28 -19.34 9.12
CA PRO A 22 37.30 -19.21 8.09
C PRO A 22 37.34 -17.83 7.41
N ARG A 23 36.41 -16.95 7.71
CA ARG A 23 36.33 -15.59 7.15
C ARG A 23 36.99 -14.55 8.06
N PRO A 24 37.53 -13.44 7.49
CA PRO A 24 37.89 -12.26 8.27
C PRO A 24 36.67 -11.69 9.03
N ARG A 25 36.92 -11.13 10.22
CA ARG A 25 35.85 -10.47 11.00
C ARG A 25 35.56 -9.09 10.42
N TRP A 26 34.26 -8.73 10.36
CA TRP A 26 33.87 -7.37 10.03
C TRP A 26 33.76 -6.52 11.33
N GLU A 27 34.77 -5.68 11.55
CA GLU A 27 34.87 -4.84 12.76
C GLU A 27 34.69 -3.36 12.44
N SER A 28 34.64 -2.99 11.16
CA SER A 28 34.58 -1.61 10.71
C SER A 28 33.15 -1.05 10.63
N ASN A 29 32.12 -1.81 10.98
CA ASN A 29 30.73 -1.34 10.93
C ASN A 29 30.53 -0.03 11.72
N ARG A 30 29.89 0.96 11.08
CA ARG A 30 29.58 2.27 11.66
C ARG A 30 28.09 2.63 11.58
N PHE A 31 27.24 1.73 11.11
CA PHE A 31 25.79 1.96 11.15
C PHE A 31 25.32 1.98 12.61
N ALA A 32 25.00 3.18 13.10
CA ALA A 32 24.50 3.39 14.43
C ALA A 32 23.65 4.67 14.48
N GLY A 33 22.57 4.66 15.23
CA GLY A 33 21.64 5.79 15.34
C GLY A 33 20.76 5.95 14.09
N SER A 34 20.18 7.13 13.92
CA SER A 34 19.31 7.50 12.79
C SER A 34 19.93 8.65 11.99
N PRO A 35 19.85 8.64 10.65
CA PRO A 35 20.31 9.75 9.82
C PRO A 35 19.39 10.97 9.84
N ASN A 36 18.15 10.81 10.28
CA ASN A 36 17.18 11.91 10.31
C ASN A 36 17.56 12.97 11.36
N PRO A 37 17.07 14.23 11.19
CA PRO A 37 17.04 15.16 12.32
C PRO A 37 16.44 14.43 13.51
N PRO A 38 16.95 14.64 14.72
CA PRO A 38 16.39 13.97 15.89
C PRO A 38 14.91 14.29 15.95
N SER A 39 14.08 13.26 15.88
CA SER A 39 12.66 13.40 16.13
C SER A 39 12.46 14.09 17.47
N PRO A 40 11.48 15.00 17.61
CA PRO A 40 11.29 15.75 18.86
C PRO A 40 11.00 14.83 20.05
N TYR A 41 10.50 13.63 19.77
CA TYR A 41 10.19 12.61 20.74
C TYR A 41 10.83 11.27 20.38
N THR A 42 10.85 10.36 21.33
CA THR A 42 11.13 8.94 21.15
C THR A 42 10.20 8.16 22.06
N VAL A 43 10.30 6.84 22.05
CA VAL A 43 9.50 5.98 22.91
C VAL A 43 10.38 5.31 23.95
N GLU A 44 9.87 5.17 25.16
CA GLU A 44 10.51 4.35 26.20
C GLU A 44 9.58 3.21 26.59
N ARG A 45 10.17 2.04 26.85
CA ARG A 45 9.41 0.90 27.36
C ARG A 45 9.01 1.12 28.80
N ILE A 46 7.74 0.96 29.08
CA ILE A 46 7.18 0.98 30.43
C ILE A 46 6.79 -0.44 30.85
N HIS A 47 6.76 -0.72 32.14
CA HIS A 47 6.47 -2.07 32.66
C HIS A 47 7.28 -3.17 31.97
N PRO A 48 8.63 -3.16 32.04
CA PRO A 48 9.49 -4.05 31.26
C PRO A 48 9.28 -5.54 31.53
N HIS A 49 8.63 -5.89 32.65
CA HIS A 49 8.21 -7.25 32.99
C HIS A 49 6.91 -7.68 32.30
N ALA A 50 6.13 -6.72 31.78
CA ALA A 50 4.93 -7.00 31.00
C ALA A 50 5.33 -7.26 29.55
N GLN A 51 5.33 -8.54 29.17
CA GLN A 51 5.61 -8.99 27.80
C GLN A 51 4.37 -9.67 27.23
N PHE A 52 4.08 -9.38 25.97
CA PHE A 52 2.94 -9.92 25.25
C PHE A 52 3.40 -10.50 23.91
N ARG A 53 2.62 -11.40 23.38
CA ARG A 53 2.84 -12.00 22.07
C ARG A 53 1.58 -11.84 21.23
N GLU A 54 1.73 -11.34 20.02
CA GLU A 54 0.58 -11.12 19.13
C GLU A 54 -0.54 -10.34 19.83
N ALA A 55 -0.16 -9.29 20.61
CA ALA A 55 -1.11 -8.44 21.30
C ALA A 55 -2.02 -7.73 20.30
N THR A 56 -3.29 -7.54 20.66
CA THR A 56 -4.25 -6.88 19.77
C THR A 56 -4.84 -5.62 20.36
N ASP A 57 -5.18 -5.58 21.63
CA ASP A 57 -5.80 -4.40 22.24
C ASP A 57 -5.47 -4.25 23.74
N VAL A 58 -5.68 -3.03 24.30
CA VAL A 58 -5.37 -2.69 25.69
C VAL A 58 -6.40 -1.74 26.28
N ALA A 59 -6.82 -2.02 27.50
CA ALA A 59 -7.74 -1.13 28.24
C ALA A 59 -7.53 -1.20 29.75
N PHE A 60 -7.61 -0.05 30.41
CA PHE A 60 -7.74 0.01 31.87
C PHE A 60 -9.12 -0.39 32.33
N ALA A 61 -9.18 -1.09 33.47
CA ALA A 61 -10.45 -1.33 34.15
C ALA A 61 -10.78 -0.10 35.03
N PRO A 62 -11.83 0.67 34.70
CA PRO A 62 -12.16 1.90 35.37
C PRO A 62 -12.27 1.76 36.90
N GLY A 63 -11.61 2.65 37.64
CA GLY A 63 -11.61 2.64 39.10
C GLY A 63 -10.71 1.57 39.74
N THR A 64 -9.84 0.92 39.00
CA THR A 64 -8.87 -0.08 39.46
C THR A 64 -7.50 0.16 38.88
N PRO A 65 -6.41 -0.40 39.44
CA PRO A 65 -5.09 -0.33 38.86
C PRO A 65 -4.83 -1.38 37.77
N PHE A 66 -5.82 -2.17 37.39
CA PHE A 66 -5.66 -3.29 36.45
C PHE A 66 -5.71 -2.85 35.00
N LEU A 67 -4.72 -3.30 34.23
CA LEU A 67 -4.66 -3.19 32.78
C LEU A 67 -4.88 -4.56 32.15
N PHE A 68 -5.85 -4.65 31.26
CA PHE A 68 -6.10 -5.83 30.46
C PHE A 68 -5.46 -5.68 29.09
N VAL A 69 -4.93 -6.78 28.53
CA VAL A 69 -4.37 -6.87 27.19
C VAL A 69 -4.90 -8.12 26.51
N SER A 70 -5.52 -7.99 25.35
CA SER A 70 -5.93 -9.14 24.53
C SER A 70 -4.80 -9.56 23.59
N GLN A 71 -4.76 -10.86 23.28
CA GLN A 71 -3.86 -11.45 22.30
C GLN A 71 -4.66 -12.12 21.17
N GLN A 72 -4.10 -12.15 19.97
CA GLN A 72 -4.79 -12.68 18.78
C GLN A 72 -5.24 -14.12 18.96
N ASP A 73 -4.49 -14.93 19.71
CA ASP A 73 -4.77 -16.34 19.99
C ASP A 73 -5.95 -16.56 20.99
N GLY A 74 -6.64 -15.50 21.42
CA GLY A 74 -7.79 -15.58 22.32
C GLY A 74 -7.46 -15.45 23.80
N LYS A 75 -6.21 -15.18 24.16
CA LYS A 75 -5.83 -14.97 25.55
C LYS A 75 -6.02 -13.52 25.98
N PHE A 76 -6.49 -13.33 27.20
CA PHE A 76 -6.57 -12.06 27.89
C PHE A 76 -5.61 -12.08 29.07
N MET A 77 -4.66 -11.18 29.04
CA MET A 77 -3.67 -11.00 30.10
C MET A 77 -4.07 -9.81 30.96
N VAL A 78 -3.74 -9.86 32.25
CA VAL A 78 -4.02 -8.76 33.18
C VAL A 78 -2.86 -8.60 34.18
N PHE A 79 -2.54 -7.37 34.52
CA PHE A 79 -1.57 -7.05 35.59
C PHE A 79 -1.91 -5.73 36.26
N ASP A 80 -1.32 -5.53 37.47
CA ASP A 80 -1.51 -4.35 38.30
C ASP A 80 -0.45 -3.30 38.02
N THR A 81 -0.82 -2.23 37.33
CA THR A 81 0.11 -1.16 36.90
C THR A 81 0.64 -0.33 38.07
N SER A 82 0.04 -0.38 39.26
CA SER A 82 0.52 0.31 40.47
C SER A 82 1.69 -0.42 41.14
N LYS A 83 1.93 -1.69 40.80
CA LYS A 83 2.98 -2.51 41.36
C LYS A 83 4.16 -2.63 40.40
N PHE A 84 5.29 -2.03 40.83
CA PHE A 84 6.52 -2.20 40.07
C PHE A 84 6.91 -3.69 39.98
N GLY A 85 7.20 -4.17 38.75
CA GLY A 85 7.61 -5.55 38.55
C GLY A 85 6.49 -6.58 38.51
N ASP A 86 5.20 -6.16 38.58
CA ASP A 86 4.09 -7.11 38.37
C ASP A 86 4.12 -7.67 36.95
N THR A 87 3.86 -8.98 36.83
CA THR A 87 3.88 -9.69 35.55
C THR A 87 2.47 -10.04 35.09
N PRO A 88 2.19 -9.98 33.77
CA PRO A 88 0.87 -10.35 33.25
C PRO A 88 0.47 -11.78 33.63
N ARG A 89 -0.76 -11.92 34.06
CA ARG A 89 -1.42 -13.20 34.39
C ARG A 89 -2.56 -13.46 33.41
N LEU A 90 -2.83 -14.73 33.13
CA LEU A 90 -3.95 -15.12 32.29
C LEU A 90 -5.28 -14.85 33.02
N ALA A 91 -6.11 -13.98 32.47
CA ALA A 91 -7.45 -13.70 32.94
C ALA A 91 -8.54 -14.54 32.23
N LEU A 92 -8.32 -14.88 30.94
CA LEU A 92 -9.21 -15.71 30.13
C LEU A 92 -8.43 -16.32 28.97
N ASP A 93 -8.73 -17.58 28.65
CA ASP A 93 -8.38 -18.21 27.35
C ASP A 93 -9.69 -18.64 26.67
N LEU A 94 -10.11 -17.91 25.64
CA LEU A 94 -11.33 -18.21 24.91
C LEU A 94 -11.27 -19.53 24.17
N ARG A 95 -10.10 -19.94 23.66
CA ARG A 95 -9.93 -21.23 22.95
C ARG A 95 -10.00 -22.42 23.87
N ALA A 96 -9.51 -22.28 25.11
CA ALA A 96 -9.54 -23.34 26.10
C ALA A 96 -10.96 -23.65 26.58
N THR A 97 -11.94 -22.78 26.32
CA THR A 97 -13.36 -23.02 26.66
C THR A 97 -14.08 -23.95 25.67
N GLY A 98 -13.40 -24.45 24.66
CA GLY A 98 -13.97 -25.23 23.57
C GLY A 98 -14.64 -24.40 22.48
N ARG A 99 -14.54 -23.06 22.55
CA ARG A 99 -14.98 -22.17 21.47
C ARG A 99 -14.04 -22.25 20.30
N ALA A 100 -14.61 -22.28 19.16
CA ALA A 100 -13.88 -22.09 17.92
C ALA A 100 -13.66 -20.57 17.71
N VAL A 101 -12.47 -20.09 18.04
CA VAL A 101 -12.01 -18.69 17.88
C VAL A 101 -10.83 -18.65 16.94
N ASP A 102 -10.96 -17.95 15.82
CA ASP A 102 -9.85 -17.72 14.89
C ASP A 102 -8.92 -16.65 15.44
N ASN A 103 -9.48 -15.49 15.77
CA ASN A 103 -8.73 -14.39 16.38
C ASN A 103 -9.60 -13.48 17.24
N VAL A 104 -8.97 -12.85 18.23
CA VAL A 104 -9.50 -11.70 18.98
C VAL A 104 -8.87 -10.44 18.45
N LEU A 105 -9.69 -9.44 18.09
CA LEU A 105 -9.23 -8.24 17.42
C LEU A 105 -9.29 -6.98 18.29
N GLY A 106 -10.21 -6.92 19.23
CA GLY A 106 -10.37 -5.77 20.12
C GLY A 106 -11.26 -6.06 21.32
N PHE A 107 -11.21 -5.20 22.32
CA PHE A 107 -12.11 -5.23 23.46
C PHE A 107 -12.21 -3.85 24.11
N THR A 108 -13.23 -3.67 24.94
CA THR A 108 -13.36 -2.49 25.79
C THR A 108 -13.98 -2.84 27.14
N VAL A 109 -13.74 -2.03 28.15
CA VAL A 109 -14.29 -2.19 29.50
C VAL A 109 -15.41 -1.19 29.69
N HIS A 110 -16.52 -1.65 30.30
CA HIS A 110 -17.68 -0.79 30.54
C HIS A 110 -17.34 0.38 31.48
N PRO A 111 -17.80 1.62 31.21
CA PRO A 111 -17.52 2.76 32.10
C PRO A 111 -17.94 2.54 33.56
N GLY A 112 -19.03 1.83 33.77
CA GLY A 112 -19.54 1.41 35.10
C GLY A 112 -18.90 0.14 35.66
N PHE A 113 -17.68 -0.21 35.22
CA PHE A 113 -17.00 -1.46 35.59
C PHE A 113 -16.90 -1.71 37.09
N ALA A 114 -16.69 -0.69 37.89
CA ALA A 114 -16.63 -0.79 39.36
C ALA A 114 -17.88 -1.45 39.97
N THR A 115 -19.03 -1.31 39.32
CA THR A 115 -20.33 -1.87 39.75
C THR A 115 -20.72 -3.14 38.99
N ASN A 116 -20.61 -3.12 37.64
CA ASN A 116 -21.14 -4.19 36.79
C ASN A 116 -20.10 -5.24 36.39
N ARG A 117 -18.80 -4.89 36.43
CA ARG A 117 -17.66 -5.75 36.07
C ARG A 117 -17.71 -6.27 34.64
N PHE A 118 -18.36 -5.55 33.72
CA PHE A 118 -18.52 -5.96 32.34
C PHE A 118 -17.36 -5.51 31.45
N LEU A 119 -16.97 -6.40 30.55
CA LEU A 119 -16.12 -6.09 29.40
C LEU A 119 -16.75 -6.68 28.13
N PHE A 120 -16.41 -6.09 26.99
CA PHE A 120 -16.91 -6.45 25.67
C PHE A 120 -15.75 -6.85 24.78
N ILE A 121 -15.85 -8.03 24.17
CA ILE A 121 -14.80 -8.62 23.35
C ILE A 121 -15.31 -8.75 21.91
N ASN A 122 -14.53 -8.25 20.97
CA ASN A 122 -14.69 -8.51 19.54
C ASN A 122 -13.77 -9.65 19.11
N TYR A 123 -14.37 -10.72 18.57
CA TYR A 123 -13.63 -11.88 18.09
C TYR A 123 -14.32 -12.53 16.89
N ASN A 124 -13.54 -13.24 16.07
CA ASN A 124 -14.04 -14.02 14.96
C ASN A 124 -14.04 -15.51 15.29
N GLY A 125 -15.15 -16.17 14.95
CA GLY A 125 -15.25 -17.64 14.92
C GLY A 125 -14.77 -18.20 13.57
N PRO A 126 -14.59 -19.55 13.47
CA PRO A 126 -14.14 -20.18 12.25
C PRO A 126 -15.14 -20.08 11.13
N GLY A 127 -14.58 -19.94 9.95
CA GLY A 127 -15.32 -19.90 8.72
C GLY A 127 -15.72 -18.48 8.35
N HIS A 128 -15.29 -18.03 7.23
CA HIS A 128 -15.71 -16.80 6.54
C HIS A 128 -17.22 -16.84 6.15
N LEU A 129 -18.00 -17.55 6.93
CA LEU A 129 -19.41 -17.82 6.69
C LEU A 129 -20.27 -16.88 7.54
N THR A 130 -21.48 -16.71 7.13
CA THR A 130 -22.50 -15.84 7.69
C THR A 130 -22.45 -15.72 9.23
N ASN A 131 -22.25 -14.48 9.74
CA ASN A 131 -22.31 -14.14 11.16
C ASN A 131 -21.19 -14.75 12.02
N SER A 132 -19.96 -14.78 11.54
CA SER A 132 -18.80 -15.29 12.28
C SER A 132 -18.01 -14.23 13.07
N ALA A 133 -18.30 -12.92 12.90
CA ALA A 133 -17.78 -11.87 13.74
C ALA A 133 -18.75 -11.55 14.88
N TYR A 134 -18.24 -11.42 16.10
CA TYR A 134 -19.03 -11.27 17.31
C TYR A 134 -18.53 -10.11 18.17
N VAL A 135 -19.45 -9.40 18.82
CA VAL A 135 -19.17 -8.68 20.07
C VAL A 135 -19.96 -9.36 21.18
N SER A 136 -19.26 -9.88 22.17
CA SER A 136 -19.84 -10.54 23.33
C SER A 136 -19.46 -9.82 24.62
N ARG A 137 -20.39 -9.74 25.58
CA ARG A 137 -20.17 -9.27 26.94
C ARG A 137 -19.71 -10.43 27.83
N PHE A 138 -18.73 -10.17 28.68
CA PHE A 138 -18.23 -11.06 29.71
C PHE A 138 -18.19 -10.35 31.06
N THR A 139 -18.12 -11.13 32.16
CA THR A 139 -18.07 -10.64 33.54
C THR A 139 -16.75 -10.99 34.20
N VAL A 140 -16.09 -10.02 34.83
CA VAL A 140 -14.93 -10.25 35.70
C VAL A 140 -15.42 -10.66 37.09
N THR A 141 -15.10 -11.87 37.53
CA THR A 141 -15.61 -12.46 38.78
C THR A 141 -14.69 -12.32 39.97
N SER A 142 -13.40 -12.11 39.75
CA SER A 142 -12.39 -11.94 40.81
C SER A 142 -11.48 -10.74 40.48
N PHE A 143 -10.87 -10.17 41.54
CA PHE A 143 -9.81 -9.15 41.42
C PHE A 143 -8.51 -9.56 42.08
N ASN A 144 -8.38 -10.79 42.60
CA ASN A 144 -7.17 -11.29 43.23
C ASN A 144 -6.83 -12.74 42.84
N PRO A 145 -6.23 -12.97 41.68
CA PRO A 145 -6.06 -12.06 40.52
C PRO A 145 -7.41 -11.82 39.78
N PRO A 146 -7.49 -10.80 38.91
CA PRO A 146 -8.65 -10.64 38.05
C PRO A 146 -8.83 -11.83 37.11
N THR A 147 -10.06 -12.37 37.06
CA THR A 147 -10.47 -13.49 36.20
C THR A 147 -11.76 -13.16 35.50
N ILE A 148 -11.84 -13.50 34.22
CA ILE A 148 -13.01 -13.32 33.36
C ILE A 148 -13.73 -14.68 33.32
N ASP A 149 -15.02 -14.70 33.64
CA ASP A 149 -15.84 -15.93 33.62
C ASP A 149 -16.22 -16.27 32.17
N PRO A 150 -15.70 -17.35 31.59
CA PRO A 150 -16.02 -17.77 30.23
C PRO A 150 -17.49 -18.19 30.07
N THR A 151 -18.15 -18.61 31.16
CA THR A 151 -19.56 -19.03 31.14
C THR A 151 -20.54 -17.85 31.19
N SER A 152 -20.04 -16.65 31.54
CA SER A 152 -20.84 -15.41 31.59
C SER A 152 -21.05 -14.76 30.21
N GLU A 153 -20.61 -15.40 29.13
CA GLU A 153 -20.77 -14.84 27.83
C GLU A 153 -22.21 -14.58 27.45
N ARG A 154 -22.42 -13.33 27.01
CA ARG A 154 -23.67 -12.94 26.37
C ARG A 154 -23.33 -12.30 25.03
N VAL A 155 -23.69 -12.98 23.93
CA VAL A 155 -23.53 -12.42 22.58
C VAL A 155 -24.40 -11.16 22.47
N VAL A 156 -23.76 -10.02 22.16
CA VAL A 156 -24.43 -8.72 22.01
C VAL A 156 -24.89 -8.54 20.58
N ILE A 157 -23.96 -8.60 19.63
CA ILE A 157 -24.24 -8.38 18.20
C ILE A 157 -23.28 -9.23 17.37
N ARG A 158 -23.68 -9.58 16.14
CA ARG A 158 -22.86 -10.34 15.20
C ARG A 158 -23.13 -9.91 13.77
N TRP A 159 -22.12 -10.11 12.92
CA TRP A 159 -22.17 -9.84 11.48
C TRP A 159 -21.27 -10.81 10.71
N PRO A 160 -21.33 -10.84 9.37
CA PRO A 160 -20.45 -11.67 8.55
C PRO A 160 -18.98 -11.33 8.79
N GLY A 161 -18.16 -12.31 9.17
CA GLY A 161 -16.70 -12.16 9.25
C GLY A 161 -16.06 -12.25 7.87
N GLY A 162 -14.88 -11.63 7.70
CA GLY A 162 -14.17 -11.62 6.43
C GLY A 162 -12.70 -11.26 6.54
N GLY A 163 -12.12 -10.72 5.48
CA GLY A 163 -10.76 -10.23 5.44
C GLY A 163 -10.58 -8.98 6.31
N HIS A 164 -11.39 -7.94 6.07
CA HIS A 164 -11.39 -6.71 6.86
C HIS A 164 -12.53 -6.77 7.89
N ASN A 165 -12.19 -6.78 9.16
CA ASN A 165 -13.18 -6.97 10.23
C ASN A 165 -13.46 -5.70 11.05
N GLY A 166 -12.72 -4.62 10.83
CA GLY A 166 -12.71 -3.48 11.74
C GLY A 166 -12.07 -3.87 13.06
N CYS A 167 -12.68 -3.56 14.17
CA CYS A 167 -12.43 -4.13 15.52
C CYS A 167 -12.39 -3.11 16.65
N GLY A 168 -12.42 -1.82 16.38
CA GLY A 168 -12.42 -0.78 17.41
C GLY A 168 -13.70 -0.85 18.23
N LEU A 169 -13.58 -0.88 19.57
CA LEU A 169 -14.66 -0.76 20.53
C LEU A 169 -14.40 0.43 21.46
N ALA A 170 -15.34 1.36 21.56
CA ALA A 170 -15.24 2.47 22.48
C ALA A 170 -16.59 2.85 23.08
N PHE A 171 -16.62 3.19 24.37
CA PHE A 171 -17.79 3.83 24.95
C PHE A 171 -17.74 5.34 24.73
N GLY A 172 -18.81 5.89 24.18
CA GLY A 172 -18.97 7.32 24.04
C GLY A 172 -19.26 8.04 25.36
N PRO A 173 -19.14 9.37 25.40
CA PRO A 173 -19.53 10.17 26.56
C PRO A 173 -21.04 10.09 26.86
N ASP A 174 -21.84 9.62 25.90
CA ASP A 174 -23.26 9.32 26.01
C ASP A 174 -23.56 7.94 26.66
N GLY A 175 -22.52 7.17 27.00
CA GLY A 175 -22.63 5.84 27.59
C GLY A 175 -23.00 4.73 26.59
N MET A 176 -23.10 5.03 25.30
CA MET A 176 -23.36 4.04 24.25
C MET A 176 -22.07 3.35 23.82
N LEU A 177 -22.20 2.11 23.35
CA LEU A 177 -21.08 1.36 22.77
C LEU A 177 -21.00 1.66 21.27
N TYR A 178 -19.83 2.12 20.83
CA TYR A 178 -19.48 2.29 19.43
C TYR A 178 -18.59 1.14 18.98
N ILE A 179 -18.86 0.62 17.78
CA ILE A 179 -18.20 -0.56 17.22
C ILE A 179 -17.82 -0.25 15.78
N SER A 180 -16.56 -0.37 15.42
CA SER A 180 -16.15 -0.28 14.02
C SER A 180 -16.16 -1.65 13.35
N THR A 181 -16.68 -1.71 12.12
CA THR A 181 -16.73 -2.91 11.28
C THR A 181 -16.07 -2.60 9.93
N GLY A 182 -15.30 -3.54 9.41
CA GLY A 182 -14.74 -3.45 8.07
C GLY A 182 -15.72 -3.94 7.00
N ASP A 183 -15.32 -3.84 5.73
CA ASP A 183 -16.13 -4.29 4.58
C ASP A 183 -16.20 -5.83 4.44
N GLY A 184 -15.50 -6.58 5.30
CA GLY A 184 -15.49 -8.04 5.30
C GLY A 184 -14.88 -8.66 4.04
N ALA A 185 -14.37 -7.84 3.12
CA ALA A 185 -13.86 -8.28 1.84
C ALA A 185 -12.37 -8.65 1.87
N ASP A 186 -11.95 -9.42 0.90
CA ASP A 186 -10.54 -9.53 0.53
C ASP A 186 -10.07 -8.18 -0.06
N PRO A 187 -8.77 -7.89 -0.11
CA PRO A 187 -8.26 -6.60 -0.58
C PRO A 187 -8.71 -6.22 -1.99
N ASP A 188 -9.01 -7.17 -2.85
CA ASP A 188 -9.38 -6.94 -4.24
C ASP A 188 -10.43 -7.95 -4.75
N PRO A 189 -11.47 -7.49 -5.46
CA PRO A 189 -11.79 -6.10 -5.78
C PRO A 189 -12.26 -5.32 -4.55
N PRO A 190 -12.11 -3.97 -4.55
CA PRO A 190 -12.58 -3.14 -3.46
C PRO A 190 -14.04 -3.42 -3.13
N ASP A 191 -14.31 -3.84 -1.87
CA ASP A 191 -15.63 -4.24 -1.40
C ASP A 191 -16.32 -5.31 -2.29
N GLY A 192 -15.50 -6.20 -2.85
CA GLY A 192 -15.95 -7.13 -3.90
C GLY A 192 -16.84 -8.25 -3.41
N ARG A 193 -16.76 -8.59 -2.12
CA ARG A 193 -17.47 -9.74 -1.56
C ARG A 193 -18.91 -9.42 -1.17
N PHE A 194 -19.11 -8.36 -0.42
CA PHE A 194 -20.42 -8.03 0.18
C PHE A 194 -21.04 -6.78 -0.44
N LYS A 195 -20.26 -5.90 -1.07
CA LYS A 195 -20.68 -4.63 -1.68
C LYS A 195 -21.37 -3.69 -0.68
N THR A 196 -20.81 -3.60 0.50
CA THR A 196 -21.44 -3.07 1.69
C THR A 196 -21.05 -1.62 2.01
N GLY A 197 -19.93 -1.10 1.46
CA GLY A 197 -19.40 0.20 1.85
C GLY A 197 -20.37 1.37 1.65
N GLN A 198 -21.32 1.26 0.71
CA GLN A 198 -22.35 2.26 0.47
C GLN A 198 -23.77 1.74 0.74
N ASP A 199 -23.89 0.56 1.36
CA ASP A 199 -25.15 -0.10 1.69
C ASP A 199 -25.44 0.01 3.19
N LEU A 200 -26.59 0.56 3.56
CA LEU A 200 -27.04 0.65 4.95
C LEU A 200 -27.90 -0.54 5.41
N THR A 201 -28.12 -1.53 4.55
CA THR A 201 -28.98 -2.67 4.87
C THR A 201 -28.27 -3.74 5.71
N ASP A 202 -26.96 -3.65 5.87
CA ASP A 202 -26.13 -4.52 6.70
C ASP A 202 -25.31 -3.74 7.76
N LEU A 203 -24.38 -4.38 8.44
CA LEU A 203 -23.60 -3.80 9.54
C LEU A 203 -22.11 -3.61 9.18
N LEU A 204 -21.70 -3.96 7.97
CA LEU A 204 -20.33 -3.91 7.53
C LEU A 204 -19.92 -2.50 7.09
N ALA A 205 -18.61 -2.26 6.92
CA ALA A 205 -18.05 -1.00 6.46
C ALA A 205 -18.54 0.24 7.22
N SER A 206 -18.82 0.09 8.52
CA SER A 206 -19.59 1.05 9.32
C SER A 206 -18.97 1.30 10.71
N ILE A 207 -19.38 2.39 11.32
CA ILE A 207 -19.33 2.53 12.78
C ILE A 207 -20.75 2.41 13.29
N LEU A 208 -20.98 1.48 14.21
CA LEU A 208 -22.27 1.19 14.84
C LEU A 208 -22.35 1.89 16.19
N ARG A 209 -23.55 2.27 16.64
CA ARG A 209 -23.81 2.81 17.98
C ARG A 209 -25.01 2.11 18.59
N ILE A 210 -24.82 1.45 19.75
CA ILE A 210 -25.85 0.67 20.44
C ILE A 210 -25.83 0.94 21.94
N ASP A 211 -27.00 0.79 22.58
CA ASP A 211 -27.15 0.85 24.04
C ASP A 211 -27.10 -0.58 24.61
N VAL A 212 -26.03 -0.88 25.35
CA VAL A 212 -25.80 -2.17 26.02
C VAL A 212 -26.24 -2.19 27.48
N ASN A 213 -26.81 -1.08 27.99
CA ASN A 213 -27.33 -0.96 29.36
C ASN A 213 -28.74 -1.54 29.45
N THR A 214 -28.86 -2.81 29.16
CA THR A 214 -30.14 -3.55 29.15
C THR A 214 -30.24 -4.53 30.32
N PRO A 215 -31.45 -4.82 30.86
CA PRO A 215 -31.62 -5.87 31.83
C PRO A 215 -31.14 -7.25 31.32
N GLU A 216 -30.69 -8.11 32.23
CA GLU A 216 -30.23 -9.47 31.90
C GLU A 216 -31.28 -10.30 31.15
N THR A 217 -32.55 -10.13 31.49
CA THR A 217 -33.68 -10.83 30.86
C THR A 217 -34.20 -10.16 29.60
N GLY A 218 -33.64 -8.97 29.25
CA GLY A 218 -34.06 -8.19 28.07
C GLY A 218 -33.23 -8.53 26.80
N PRO A 219 -33.43 -7.76 25.73
CA PRO A 219 -32.59 -7.89 24.53
C PRO A 219 -31.12 -7.54 24.86
N PRO A 220 -30.15 -8.11 24.15
CA PRO A 220 -28.72 -7.88 24.43
C PRO A 220 -28.29 -6.42 24.24
N TYR A 221 -29.00 -5.64 23.43
CA TYR A 221 -28.82 -4.20 23.24
C TYR A 221 -30.13 -3.55 22.77
N ARG A 222 -30.15 -2.22 22.75
CA ARG A 222 -31.17 -1.40 22.11
C ARG A 222 -30.56 -0.50 21.07
N ILE A 223 -31.34 -0.14 20.07
CA ILE A 223 -30.98 0.87 19.10
C ILE A 223 -31.40 2.24 19.66
N PRO A 224 -30.47 3.19 19.89
CA PRO A 224 -30.83 4.53 20.32
C PRO A 224 -31.71 5.22 19.30
N ALA A 225 -32.82 5.85 19.77
CA ALA A 225 -33.81 6.47 18.88
C ALA A 225 -33.26 7.66 18.08
N ASP A 226 -32.18 8.25 18.57
CA ASP A 226 -31.46 9.35 17.93
C ASP A 226 -30.35 8.92 16.96
N ASN A 227 -30.19 7.62 16.67
CA ASN A 227 -29.29 7.18 15.61
C ASN A 227 -29.75 7.72 14.24
N PRO A 228 -28.81 8.10 13.35
CA PRO A 228 -29.12 8.89 12.16
C PRO A 228 -30.01 8.18 11.13
N PHE A 229 -29.98 6.86 11.10
CA PHE A 229 -30.70 6.06 10.10
C PHE A 229 -31.91 5.32 10.65
N VAL A 230 -32.29 5.58 11.91
CA VAL A 230 -33.55 5.07 12.48
C VAL A 230 -34.74 5.66 11.70
N GLY A 231 -35.60 4.77 11.21
CA GLY A 231 -36.76 5.16 10.38
C GLY A 231 -36.50 5.29 8.90
N LEU A 232 -35.26 5.18 8.44
CA LEU A 232 -34.96 5.08 7.00
C LEU A 232 -35.27 3.65 6.53
N ALA A 233 -36.15 3.53 5.54
CA ALA A 233 -36.60 2.22 5.06
C ALA A 233 -35.43 1.38 4.55
N GLY A 234 -35.33 0.15 5.08
CA GLY A 234 -34.29 -0.82 4.74
C GLY A 234 -32.96 -0.62 5.48
N ALA A 235 -32.71 0.53 6.09
CA ALA A 235 -31.43 0.80 6.78
C ALA A 235 -31.38 0.10 8.16
N ARG A 236 -30.18 -0.32 8.55
CA ARG A 236 -29.88 -0.81 9.91
C ARG A 236 -29.79 0.38 10.87
N GLY A 237 -30.65 0.38 11.85
CA GLY A 237 -30.73 1.46 12.86
C GLY A 237 -29.50 1.53 13.78
N GLU A 238 -28.67 0.50 13.83
CA GLU A 238 -27.41 0.46 14.58
C GLU A 238 -26.34 1.36 13.97
N VAL A 239 -26.42 1.64 12.66
CA VAL A 239 -25.38 2.40 11.93
C VAL A 239 -25.36 3.85 12.40
N TRP A 240 -24.16 4.30 12.79
CA TRP A 240 -23.86 5.70 13.14
C TRP A 240 -23.23 6.47 11.99
N SER A 241 -22.30 5.83 11.26
CA SER A 241 -21.65 6.33 10.05
C SER A 241 -21.15 5.15 9.23
N PHE A 242 -20.89 5.36 7.93
CA PHE A 242 -20.59 4.28 6.99
C PHE A 242 -19.60 4.72 5.91
N GLY A 243 -19.20 3.80 5.04
CA GLY A 243 -18.28 4.08 3.94
C GLY A 243 -16.81 3.91 4.33
N PHE A 244 -16.51 2.94 5.17
CA PHE A 244 -15.15 2.60 5.60
C PHE A 244 -14.66 1.30 4.97
N ARG A 245 -13.34 1.17 4.82
CA ARG A 245 -12.73 -0.09 4.38
C ARG A 245 -12.42 -1.01 5.56
N ASN A 246 -11.59 -0.55 6.48
CA ASN A 246 -11.17 -1.31 7.66
C ASN A 246 -10.82 -0.35 8.80
N PRO A 247 -11.80 0.31 9.42
CA PRO A 247 -11.56 1.25 10.51
C PRO A 247 -11.05 0.49 11.75
N PHE A 248 -9.71 0.46 11.91
CA PHE A 248 -9.05 -0.47 12.82
C PHE A 248 -9.18 -0.05 14.28
N ARG A 249 -8.94 1.24 14.62
CA ARG A 249 -9.17 1.75 15.97
C ARG A 249 -10.00 3.01 15.93
N ILE A 250 -10.88 3.10 16.93
CA ILE A 250 -11.70 4.28 17.22
C ILE A 250 -11.45 4.77 18.63
N SER A 251 -11.54 6.07 18.86
CA SER A 251 -11.35 6.66 20.19
C SER A 251 -12.13 7.96 20.35
N PHE A 252 -12.46 8.32 21.58
CA PHE A 252 -13.10 9.58 21.89
C PHE A 252 -12.11 10.62 22.42
N GLY A 253 -12.16 11.83 21.86
CA GLY A 253 -11.49 13.00 22.39
C GLY A 253 -12.22 13.53 23.65
N PRO A 254 -11.54 14.38 24.44
CA PRO A 254 -12.14 15.00 25.65
C PRO A 254 -13.28 15.96 25.33
N ASP A 255 -13.39 16.43 24.10
CA ASP A 255 -14.46 17.26 23.55
C ASP A 255 -15.67 16.43 23.07
N GLY A 256 -15.62 15.10 23.23
CA GLY A 256 -16.64 14.16 22.75
C GLY A 256 -16.53 13.84 21.26
N SER A 257 -15.51 14.34 20.54
CA SER A 257 -15.26 13.96 19.14
C SER A 257 -14.85 12.49 19.02
N LEU A 258 -15.45 11.80 18.06
CA LEU A 258 -15.09 10.43 17.71
C LEU A 258 -14.05 10.46 16.59
N TRP A 259 -12.94 9.77 16.80
CA TRP A 259 -11.85 9.59 15.86
C TRP A 259 -11.81 8.15 15.34
N ALA A 260 -11.46 7.98 14.09
CA ALA A 260 -11.23 6.68 13.49
C ALA A 260 -10.01 6.74 12.55
N ALA A 261 -9.20 5.69 12.57
CA ALA A 261 -8.21 5.45 11.54
C ALA A 261 -8.66 4.28 10.68
N ASP A 262 -8.72 4.49 9.38
CA ASP A 262 -9.22 3.54 8.40
C ASP A 262 -8.08 3.11 7.49
N VAL A 263 -7.73 1.82 7.55
CA VAL A 263 -6.66 1.24 6.74
C VAL A 263 -7.04 1.29 5.27
N GLY A 264 -6.22 1.97 4.52
CA GLY A 264 -6.44 2.22 3.11
C GLY A 264 -6.18 1.03 2.20
N TRP A 265 -6.33 1.27 0.91
CA TRP A 265 -6.30 0.22 -0.08
C TRP A 265 -4.98 0.17 -0.86
N GLU A 266 -4.61 1.26 -1.51
CA GLU A 266 -3.48 1.27 -2.45
C GLU A 266 -2.51 2.44 -2.24
N LEU A 267 -3.03 3.63 -1.94
CA LEU A 267 -2.23 4.84 -1.92
C LEU A 267 -2.29 5.63 -0.61
N TRP A 268 -3.33 5.48 0.18
CA TRP A 268 -3.60 6.35 1.32
C TRP A 268 -4.05 5.59 2.55
N GLU A 269 -3.59 6.05 3.72
CA GLU A 269 -4.11 5.69 5.04
C GLU A 269 -4.91 6.88 5.58
N MET A 270 -6.13 6.67 6.06
CA MET A 270 -7.03 7.77 6.40
C MET A 270 -7.21 7.94 7.91
N VAL A 271 -7.17 9.19 8.36
CA VAL A 271 -7.56 9.59 9.71
C VAL A 271 -8.81 10.47 9.61
N TYR A 272 -9.87 10.05 10.29
CA TYR A 272 -11.18 10.71 10.26
C TYR A 272 -11.56 11.25 11.63
N ARG A 273 -12.27 12.38 11.62
CA ARG A 273 -13.12 12.86 12.70
C ARG A 273 -14.56 12.56 12.32
N ILE A 274 -15.24 11.73 13.09
CA ILE A 274 -16.48 11.08 12.69
C ILE A 274 -17.70 11.94 12.98
N ALA A 275 -18.45 12.27 11.93
CA ALA A 275 -19.74 12.96 12.01
C ALA A 275 -20.91 11.96 12.11
N LYS A 276 -21.96 12.34 12.83
CA LYS A 276 -23.22 11.60 12.88
C LYS A 276 -23.85 11.54 11.49
N GLY A 277 -24.14 10.32 11.00
CA GLY A 277 -24.71 10.09 9.67
C GLY A 277 -23.72 10.28 8.51
N GLY A 278 -22.41 10.42 8.80
CA GLY A 278 -21.38 10.65 7.79
C GLY A 278 -21.16 9.46 6.86
N ASN A 279 -20.98 9.76 5.55
CA ASN A 279 -20.54 8.82 4.51
C ASN A 279 -19.06 9.10 4.20
N TYR A 280 -18.18 8.12 4.38
CA TYR A 280 -16.72 8.27 4.21
C TYR A 280 -16.19 7.68 2.90
N GLY A 281 -17.09 7.25 2.02
CA GLY A 281 -16.86 7.09 0.60
C GLY A 281 -16.38 5.72 0.12
N TRP A 282 -15.89 4.82 0.97
CA TRP A 282 -15.48 3.49 0.55
C TRP A 282 -16.67 2.70 -0.02
N PRO A 283 -16.54 1.95 -1.14
CA PRO A 283 -15.36 1.81 -2.00
C PRO A 283 -15.34 2.80 -3.18
N ILE A 284 -16.14 3.85 -3.14
CA ILE A 284 -16.19 4.86 -4.22
C ILE A 284 -14.92 5.70 -4.22
N THR A 285 -14.44 6.07 -3.02
CA THR A 285 -13.24 6.91 -2.85
C THR A 285 -12.23 6.28 -1.90
N GLU A 286 -10.93 6.60 -2.10
CA GLU A 286 -9.82 6.34 -1.19
C GLU A 286 -9.02 7.64 -1.01
N GLY A 287 -8.61 7.92 0.24
CA GLY A 287 -7.82 9.11 0.55
C GLY A 287 -8.62 10.40 0.36
N PRO A 288 -7.93 11.52 0.13
CA PRO A 288 -8.57 12.82 0.10
C PRO A 288 -9.56 12.95 -1.07
N ASN A 289 -9.32 12.30 -2.22
CA ASN A 289 -10.13 12.55 -3.40
C ASN A 289 -10.01 11.51 -4.52
N ARG A 290 -9.33 10.39 -4.29
CA ARG A 290 -9.16 9.38 -5.33
C ARG A 290 -10.43 8.56 -5.51
N ARG A 291 -11.05 8.63 -6.68
CA ARG A 291 -12.16 7.73 -7.03
C ARG A 291 -11.64 6.37 -7.49
N ILE A 292 -12.22 5.31 -6.92
CA ILE A 292 -11.86 3.93 -7.21
C ILE A 292 -12.96 3.23 -8.00
N ARG A 293 -14.20 3.38 -7.53
CA ARG A 293 -15.39 2.72 -8.11
C ARG A 293 -16.42 3.78 -8.49
N SER A 294 -16.32 4.29 -9.74
CA SER A 294 -17.28 5.23 -10.29
C SER A 294 -18.59 4.58 -10.78
N ASP A 295 -18.60 3.25 -10.85
CA ASP A 295 -19.75 2.43 -11.29
C ASP A 295 -20.75 2.13 -10.15
N LEU A 296 -20.41 2.45 -8.90
CA LEU A 296 -21.28 2.21 -7.75
C LEU A 296 -22.09 3.44 -7.39
N PRO A 297 -23.38 3.28 -7.04
CA PRO A 297 -24.16 4.36 -6.48
C PRO A 297 -23.65 4.74 -5.10
N ALA A 298 -23.61 6.03 -4.80
CA ALA A 298 -23.31 6.51 -3.46
C ALA A 298 -24.51 6.27 -2.53
N GLY A 299 -24.21 5.92 -1.26
CA GLY A 299 -25.20 5.92 -0.19
C GLY A 299 -25.68 7.35 0.13
N PRO A 300 -26.60 7.49 1.11
CA PRO A 300 -27.19 8.79 1.42
C PRO A 300 -26.13 9.77 1.97
N GLY A 301 -26.29 11.04 1.64
CA GLY A 301 -25.43 12.15 2.07
C GLY A 301 -24.18 12.35 1.22
N PRO A 302 -23.47 13.45 1.43
CA PRO A 302 -22.21 13.73 0.75
C PRO A 302 -21.09 12.81 1.28
N ILE A 303 -20.16 12.45 0.42
CA ILE A 303 -18.91 11.78 0.85
C ILE A 303 -18.05 12.82 1.59
N LEU A 304 -17.66 12.48 2.81
CA LEU A 304 -16.82 13.32 3.68
C LEU A 304 -15.35 12.92 3.51
N PRO A 305 -14.43 13.87 3.28
CA PRO A 305 -13.02 13.58 3.18
C PRO A 305 -12.41 13.24 4.56
N PRO A 306 -11.26 12.56 4.61
CA PRO A 306 -10.49 12.43 5.84
C PRO A 306 -9.97 13.81 6.30
N ILE A 307 -9.83 13.99 7.62
CA ILE A 307 -9.16 15.18 8.15
C ILE A 307 -7.68 15.19 7.76
N HIS A 308 -7.09 14.02 7.63
CA HIS A 308 -5.75 13.80 7.10
C HIS A 308 -5.65 12.45 6.40
N ALA A 309 -4.90 12.42 5.31
CA ALA A 309 -4.53 11.19 4.61
C ALA A 309 -3.01 11.08 4.55
N VAL A 310 -2.48 9.96 5.04
CA VAL A 310 -1.05 9.64 4.99
C VAL A 310 -0.80 8.88 3.69
N PRO A 311 0.08 9.36 2.81
CA PRO A 311 0.40 8.62 1.58
C PRO A 311 1.16 7.33 1.90
N HIS A 312 1.00 6.29 1.10
CA HIS A 312 1.70 5.01 1.28
C HIS A 312 3.23 5.10 1.10
N THR A 313 3.77 6.26 0.75
CA THR A 313 5.20 6.57 0.86
C THR A 313 5.66 6.82 2.30
N ASP A 314 4.74 7.19 3.20
CA ASP A 314 5.04 7.58 4.58
C ASP A 314 4.45 6.62 5.62
N GLY A 315 3.29 6.03 5.37
CA GLY A 315 2.63 5.03 6.19
C GLY A 315 1.90 4.04 5.29
N ALA A 316 1.64 2.82 5.76
CA ALA A 316 1.06 1.77 4.92
C ALA A 316 0.00 0.91 5.65
N SER A 317 -0.25 1.19 6.93
CA SER A 317 -1.30 0.53 7.72
C SER A 317 -1.56 1.32 9.01
N VAL A 318 -2.38 2.37 8.92
CA VAL A 318 -2.67 3.21 10.07
C VAL A 318 -3.44 2.43 11.15
N THR A 319 -2.90 2.44 12.37
CA THR A 319 -3.56 1.78 13.51
C THR A 319 -4.68 2.63 14.08
N GLY A 320 -4.43 3.90 14.28
CA GLY A 320 -5.25 4.85 15.04
C GLY A 320 -4.49 5.47 16.20
N GLY A 321 -5.20 6.06 17.16
CA GLY A 321 -4.56 6.81 18.21
C GLY A 321 -5.49 7.31 19.30
N GLN A 322 -4.97 8.25 20.11
CA GLN A 322 -5.67 8.91 21.22
C GLN A 322 -5.36 10.41 21.22
N VAL A 323 -6.31 11.22 21.69
CA VAL A 323 -6.02 12.61 22.02
C VAL A 323 -5.15 12.67 23.28
N TYR A 324 -3.96 13.26 23.16
CA TYR A 324 -3.04 13.40 24.30
C TYR A 324 -3.58 14.44 25.30
N ARG A 325 -3.77 14.02 26.56
CA ARG A 325 -4.34 14.85 27.65
C ARG A 325 -3.34 15.15 28.76
N GLY A 326 -2.21 14.42 28.76
CA GLY A 326 -1.23 14.49 29.81
C GLY A 326 -0.54 15.85 29.96
N SER A 327 0.07 16.07 31.12
CA SER A 327 0.87 17.26 31.41
C SER A 327 2.36 17.05 31.19
N ARG A 328 2.81 15.81 31.06
CA ARG A 328 4.24 15.45 30.98
C ARG A 328 4.88 15.94 29.67
N LEU A 329 4.14 15.93 28.56
CA LEU A 329 4.57 16.44 27.27
C LEU A 329 3.64 17.57 26.81
N PRO A 330 3.81 18.81 27.33
CA PRO A 330 2.89 19.92 27.05
C PRO A 330 2.76 20.23 25.57
N GLY A 331 3.80 20.01 24.78
CA GLY A 331 3.80 20.16 23.33
C GLY A 331 2.82 19.26 22.59
N LEU A 332 2.37 18.17 23.20
CA LEU A 332 1.39 17.23 22.59
C LEU A 332 -0.04 17.47 23.06
N ARG A 333 -0.25 18.24 24.13
CA ARG A 333 -1.58 18.38 24.72
C ARG A 333 -2.62 18.86 23.70
N GLY A 334 -3.73 18.14 23.61
CA GLY A 334 -4.81 18.37 22.65
C GLY A 334 -4.57 17.89 21.23
N ALA A 335 -3.39 17.34 20.92
CA ALA A 335 -3.16 16.72 19.63
C ALA A 335 -3.71 15.27 19.61
N TYR A 336 -4.27 14.83 18.48
CA TYR A 336 -4.54 13.43 18.23
C TYR A 336 -3.22 12.74 17.85
N VAL A 337 -2.72 11.89 18.73
CA VAL A 337 -1.49 11.13 18.52
C VAL A 337 -1.82 9.75 18.00
N TYR A 338 -1.27 9.39 16.85
CA TYR A 338 -1.56 8.13 16.16
C TYR A 338 -0.30 7.51 15.57
N GLY A 339 -0.40 6.25 15.16
CA GLY A 339 0.72 5.50 14.62
C GLY A 339 0.34 4.60 13.46
N ASP A 340 1.36 4.15 12.73
CA ASP A 340 1.27 3.21 11.63
C ASP A 340 1.94 1.89 12.00
N TRP A 341 1.21 0.79 11.82
CA TRP A 341 1.66 -0.56 12.18
C TRP A 341 2.81 -1.05 11.30
N GLU A 342 2.80 -0.70 10.01
CA GLU A 342 3.80 -1.23 9.08
C GLU A 342 5.14 -0.49 9.21
N THR A 343 5.09 0.82 9.34
CA THR A 343 6.31 1.65 9.39
C THR A 343 6.84 1.89 10.81
N GLY A 344 5.99 1.78 11.84
CA GLY A 344 6.38 2.13 13.23
C GLY A 344 6.50 3.64 13.47
N ARG A 345 6.02 4.47 12.55
CA ARG A 345 6.02 5.94 12.66
C ARG A 345 4.83 6.43 13.45
N PHE A 346 5.03 7.55 14.16
CA PHE A 346 4.00 8.20 14.95
C PHE A 346 3.90 9.68 14.61
N TRP A 347 2.68 10.20 14.62
CA TRP A 347 2.37 11.60 14.32
C TRP A 347 1.48 12.22 15.39
N ALA A 348 1.55 13.56 15.46
CA ALA A 348 0.62 14.40 16.21
C ALA A 348 -0.18 15.27 15.23
N LEU A 349 -1.48 15.05 15.15
CA LEU A 349 -2.41 15.82 14.33
C LEU A 349 -3.08 16.89 15.17
N ARG A 350 -3.04 18.16 14.71
CA ARG A 350 -3.77 19.27 15.28
C ARG A 350 -4.81 19.77 14.29
N HIS A 351 -5.96 20.14 14.82
CA HIS A 351 -7.10 20.55 14.01
C HIS A 351 -7.83 21.75 14.60
N ASP A 352 -8.63 22.39 13.78
CA ASP A 352 -9.60 23.43 14.14
C ASP A 352 -10.94 23.06 13.49
N GLY A 353 -11.87 22.53 14.28
CA GLY A 353 -13.04 21.85 13.76
C GLY A 353 -12.65 20.64 12.89
N ASP A 354 -13.13 20.59 11.64
CA ASP A 354 -12.80 19.54 10.68
C ASP A 354 -11.62 19.91 9.75
N ARG A 355 -10.93 21.03 10.03
CA ARG A 355 -9.79 21.51 9.26
C ARG A 355 -8.47 21.09 9.91
N LEU A 356 -7.61 20.44 9.14
CA LEU A 356 -6.23 20.16 9.55
C LEU A 356 -5.47 21.47 9.78
N VAL A 357 -4.82 21.59 10.93
CA VAL A 357 -3.87 22.69 11.25
C VAL A 357 -2.44 22.24 11.02
N SER A 358 -2.08 21.06 11.52
CA SER A 358 -0.77 20.45 11.30
C SER A 358 -0.81 18.94 11.53
N ASN A 359 0.04 18.21 10.81
CA ASN A 359 0.38 16.83 11.10
C ASN A 359 1.90 16.76 11.20
N THR A 360 2.42 16.48 12.39
CA THR A 360 3.86 16.51 12.67
C THR A 360 4.33 15.12 13.08
N GLU A 361 5.33 14.59 12.40
CA GLU A 361 5.96 13.33 12.81
C GLU A 361 6.63 13.49 14.17
N LEU A 362 6.34 12.58 15.09
CA LEU A 362 6.86 12.55 16.44
C LEU A 362 8.16 11.74 16.54
N CYS A 363 8.11 10.54 16.01
CA CYS A 363 9.24 9.62 15.95
C CYS A 363 9.00 8.49 14.95
N ASP A 364 10.11 7.93 14.48
CA ASP A 364 10.20 6.69 13.72
C ASP A 364 10.79 5.62 14.63
N THR A 365 10.17 4.46 14.72
CA THR A 365 10.50 3.40 15.69
C THR A 365 10.39 2.02 15.05
N PRO A 366 10.99 0.98 15.63
CA PRO A 366 10.78 -0.40 15.19
C PRO A 366 9.48 -1.03 15.71
N LEU A 367 8.63 -0.27 16.42
CA LEU A 367 7.40 -0.80 16.99
C LEU A 367 6.38 -1.16 15.90
N LYS A 368 5.53 -2.12 16.22
CA LYS A 368 4.33 -2.46 15.47
C LYS A 368 3.10 -2.09 16.34
N PRO A 369 2.72 -0.80 16.39
CA PRO A 369 1.66 -0.34 17.28
C PRO A 369 0.31 -0.93 16.89
N VAL A 370 -0.38 -1.58 17.82
CA VAL A 370 -1.68 -2.21 17.57
C VAL A 370 -2.82 -1.53 18.33
N SER A 371 -2.52 -0.82 19.41
CA SER A 371 -3.51 -0.08 20.18
C SER A 371 -2.87 1.02 21.05
N PHE A 372 -3.72 1.92 21.53
CA PHE A 372 -3.36 3.06 22.35
C PHE A 372 -4.34 3.22 23.50
N VAL A 373 -3.84 3.60 24.67
CA VAL A 373 -4.68 3.89 25.83
C VAL A 373 -4.14 5.11 26.58
N ASN A 374 -5.04 5.96 27.09
CA ASN A 374 -4.67 7.02 28.02
C ASN A 374 -4.60 6.44 29.45
N ASP A 375 -3.50 6.72 30.17
CA ASP A 375 -3.42 6.45 31.60
C ASP A 375 -4.24 7.46 32.43
N ALA A 376 -4.18 7.34 33.76
CA ALA A 376 -4.90 8.21 34.66
C ALA A 376 -4.47 9.68 34.58
N ASP A 377 -3.20 9.94 34.20
CA ASP A 377 -2.62 11.28 34.05
C ASP A 377 -2.88 11.86 32.66
N GLY A 378 -3.45 11.07 31.75
CA GLY A 378 -3.75 11.41 30.38
C GLY A 378 -2.59 11.27 29.42
N ASP A 379 -1.50 10.63 29.84
CA ASP A 379 -0.42 10.21 28.95
C ASP A 379 -0.88 9.06 28.06
N VAL A 380 -0.42 9.07 26.80
CA VAL A 380 -0.73 8.02 25.84
C VAL A 380 0.28 6.89 25.97
N TRP A 381 -0.22 5.68 26.26
CA TRP A 381 0.55 4.45 26.21
C TRP A 381 0.28 3.73 24.88
N ILE A 382 1.32 3.12 24.34
CA ILE A 382 1.35 2.41 23.08
C ILE A 382 1.49 0.93 23.39
N LEU A 383 0.60 0.10 22.84
CA LEU A 383 0.76 -1.35 22.84
C LEU A 383 1.44 -1.80 21.55
N ASP A 384 2.57 -2.46 21.69
CA ASP A 384 3.29 -3.10 20.58
C ASP A 384 2.89 -4.56 20.42
N PHE A 385 2.82 -5.04 19.18
CA PHE A 385 2.33 -6.38 18.82
C PHE A 385 3.06 -7.52 19.51
N ASN A 386 4.41 -7.45 19.61
CA ASN A 386 5.24 -8.57 20.07
C ASN A 386 6.10 -8.29 21.30
N SER A 387 6.07 -7.10 21.87
CA SER A 387 6.98 -6.77 22.96
C SER A 387 6.32 -6.31 24.24
N GLY A 388 5.56 -5.23 24.25
CA GLY A 388 4.96 -4.71 25.48
C GLY A 388 4.38 -3.31 25.35
N LEU A 389 4.53 -2.53 26.42
CA LEU A 389 3.95 -1.19 26.54
C LEU A 389 5.05 -0.13 26.45
N TYR A 390 4.74 0.96 25.76
CA TYR A 390 5.63 2.10 25.55
C TYR A 390 4.90 3.41 25.81
N ARG A 391 5.65 4.49 26.02
CA ARG A 391 5.13 5.86 26.05
C ARG A 391 6.11 6.82 25.39
N PHE A 392 5.62 7.96 24.96
CA PHE A 392 6.47 9.00 24.41
C PHE A 392 7.30 9.70 25.49
N VAL A 393 8.54 10.03 25.16
CA VAL A 393 9.44 10.87 25.94
C VAL A 393 10.12 11.88 25.03
N THR A 394 10.54 13.02 25.57
CA THR A 394 11.34 13.99 24.83
C THR A 394 12.65 13.33 24.41
N ASN A 395 13.01 13.46 23.15
CA ASN A 395 14.26 12.91 22.64
C ASN A 395 15.45 13.75 23.08
N SER A 396 16.22 13.26 24.03
CA SER A 396 17.47 13.91 24.51
C SER A 396 18.71 13.46 23.71
N ALA A 397 18.56 12.48 22.80
CA ALA A 397 19.66 11.84 22.08
C ALA A 397 20.06 12.58 20.78
N ALA A 398 19.95 13.90 20.73
CA ALA A 398 20.36 14.70 19.56
C ALA A 398 21.81 14.43 19.08
N ALA A 399 22.67 13.93 19.98
CA ALA A 399 24.06 13.58 19.67
C ALA A 399 24.18 12.23 18.91
N ALA A 400 23.26 11.28 19.09
CA ALA A 400 23.33 9.96 18.46
C ALA A 400 23.15 10.03 16.94
N ASN A 401 22.33 10.97 16.46
CA ASN A 401 22.07 11.14 15.02
C ASN A 401 23.28 11.68 14.23
N ARG A 402 24.25 12.27 14.91
CA ARG A 402 25.49 12.77 14.27
C ARG A 402 26.47 11.64 13.93
N ALA A 403 26.32 10.49 14.54
CA ALA A 403 27.21 9.34 14.34
C ALA A 403 26.82 8.48 13.14
N PHE A 404 25.61 8.66 12.56
CA PHE A 404 25.18 7.89 11.40
C PHE A 404 25.98 8.31 10.16
N PRO A 405 26.54 7.34 9.37
CA PRO A 405 27.37 7.65 8.22
C PRO A 405 26.54 8.37 7.13
N ARG A 406 26.94 9.63 6.85
CA ARG A 406 26.32 10.43 5.78
C ARG A 406 26.94 10.12 4.42
N ASN A 407 28.16 9.63 4.40
CA ASN A 407 28.87 9.18 3.23
C ASN A 407 29.08 7.66 3.32
N LEU A 408 29.02 6.97 2.18
CA LEU A 408 29.20 5.52 2.15
C LEU A 408 30.60 5.11 2.63
N SER A 409 31.63 5.96 2.34
CA SER A 409 32.99 5.79 2.85
C SER A 409 33.08 5.74 4.36
N GLU A 410 32.16 6.39 5.09
CA GLU A 410 32.10 6.45 6.54
C GLU A 410 31.41 5.21 7.15
N SER A 411 30.73 4.40 6.34
CA SER A 411 29.89 3.28 6.80
C SER A 411 30.67 2.08 7.33
N GLY A 412 31.94 1.96 6.92
CA GLY A 412 32.78 0.81 7.20
C GLY A 412 32.49 -0.42 6.33
N LEU A 413 31.69 -0.28 5.25
CA LEU A 413 31.46 -1.33 4.26
C LEU A 413 32.63 -1.47 3.28
N ALA A 414 33.34 -0.39 3.02
CA ALA A 414 34.44 -0.35 2.09
C ALA A 414 35.79 -0.10 2.79
N ALA A 415 36.83 -0.80 2.33
CA ALA A 415 38.22 -0.48 2.61
C ALA A 415 38.77 0.61 1.66
N SER A 416 38.21 0.70 0.45
CA SER A 416 38.48 1.76 -0.55
C SER A 416 37.22 2.01 -1.35
N MET A 417 37.00 3.28 -1.71
CA MET A 417 35.90 3.68 -2.58
C MET A 417 36.30 3.72 -4.07
N THR A 418 37.59 3.85 -4.37
CA THR A 418 38.11 3.98 -5.74
C THR A 418 39.38 3.12 -5.96
N PRO A 419 39.27 1.93 -6.59
CA PRO A 419 38.03 1.21 -6.88
C PRO A 419 37.34 0.72 -5.60
N PHE A 420 36.03 0.52 -5.65
CA PHE A 420 35.31 -0.02 -4.50
C PHE A 420 35.87 -1.37 -4.10
N THR A 421 36.41 -1.44 -2.90
CA THR A 421 36.94 -2.66 -2.31
C THR A 421 36.22 -2.89 -1.00
N PRO A 422 35.53 -4.02 -0.79
CA PRO A 422 34.86 -4.30 0.47
C PRO A 422 35.83 -4.34 1.63
N ALA A 423 35.36 -3.90 2.82
CA ALA A 423 36.12 -4.03 4.05
C ALA A 423 36.34 -5.51 4.42
N PRO A 424 37.40 -5.86 5.16
CA PRO A 424 37.59 -7.21 5.66
C PRO A 424 36.35 -7.71 6.38
N GLY A 425 35.86 -8.90 5.99
CA GLY A 425 34.65 -9.50 6.55
C GLY A 425 33.33 -9.12 5.89
N VAL A 426 33.32 -8.12 5.00
CA VAL A 426 32.19 -7.86 4.08
C VAL A 426 32.30 -8.82 2.90
N ILE A 427 31.27 -9.64 2.68
CA ILE A 427 31.28 -10.76 1.73
C ILE A 427 30.43 -10.42 0.51
N PRO A 428 30.96 -10.45 -0.70
CA PRO A 428 30.15 -10.43 -1.89
C PRO A 428 29.39 -11.75 -2.02
N TYR A 429 28.12 -11.68 -2.47
CA TYR A 429 27.32 -12.87 -2.73
C TYR A 429 26.53 -12.75 -4.03
N THR A 430 26.07 -13.89 -4.53
CA THR A 430 25.34 -13.98 -5.80
C THR A 430 23.92 -14.50 -5.58
N ILE A 431 23.01 -14.10 -6.47
CA ILE A 431 21.62 -14.54 -6.50
C ILE A 431 21.30 -15.22 -7.83
N ARG A 432 20.27 -16.08 -7.85
CA ARG A 432 19.90 -16.86 -9.05
C ARG A 432 19.07 -16.04 -10.05
N ALA A 433 18.07 -15.34 -9.56
CA ALA A 433 17.12 -14.61 -10.39
C ALA A 433 17.20 -13.11 -10.06
N PRO A 434 17.83 -12.31 -10.93
CA PRO A 434 17.93 -10.87 -10.73
C PRO A 434 16.58 -10.19 -10.99
N GLN A 435 16.26 -9.21 -10.17
CA GLN A 435 15.17 -8.26 -10.40
C GLN A 435 15.54 -7.31 -11.55
N TRP A 436 14.55 -6.85 -12.30
CA TRP A 436 14.73 -5.76 -13.27
C TRP A 436 15.02 -4.43 -12.54
N ASN A 437 16.06 -3.72 -12.94
CA ASN A 437 16.55 -2.48 -12.35
C ASN A 437 16.88 -1.42 -13.42
N ASP A 438 15.97 -1.18 -14.39
CA ASP A 438 16.13 -0.12 -15.41
C ASP A 438 17.49 -0.15 -16.14
N HIS A 439 17.90 -1.36 -16.56
CA HIS A 439 19.19 -1.69 -17.19
C HIS A 439 20.40 -1.68 -16.24
N ALA A 440 20.24 -1.31 -14.97
CA ALA A 440 21.35 -1.37 -14.03
C ALA A 440 21.67 -2.81 -13.59
N ARG A 441 22.95 -3.06 -13.37
CA ARG A 441 23.44 -4.31 -12.77
C ARG A 441 23.52 -4.16 -11.26
N ALA A 442 23.32 -5.24 -10.54
CA ALA A 442 23.39 -5.26 -9.08
C ALA A 442 24.58 -6.08 -8.61
N ILE A 443 25.33 -5.54 -7.65
CA ILE A 443 26.40 -6.20 -6.93
C ILE A 443 25.95 -6.28 -5.46
N TRP A 444 26.01 -7.49 -4.89
CA TRP A 444 25.46 -7.77 -3.57
C TRP A 444 26.57 -7.99 -2.55
N TRP A 445 26.38 -7.39 -1.34
CA TRP A 445 27.33 -7.45 -0.24
C TRP A 445 26.60 -7.82 1.04
N LEU A 446 27.23 -8.69 1.84
CA LEU A 446 26.76 -9.11 3.16
C LEU A 446 27.80 -8.77 4.20
N GLY A 447 27.45 -7.93 5.16
CA GLY A 447 28.23 -7.63 6.35
C GLY A 447 27.58 -8.22 7.60
N VAL A 448 28.21 -9.20 8.24
CA VAL A 448 27.79 -9.73 9.53
C VAL A 448 28.87 -9.39 10.56
N PRO A 449 28.54 -8.62 11.63
CA PRO A 449 29.54 -8.12 12.59
C PRO A 449 30.32 -9.23 13.28
N GLY A 450 31.59 -9.00 13.50
CA GLY A 450 32.50 -9.91 14.22
C GLY A 450 32.55 -11.31 13.58
N ASP A 451 32.39 -12.33 14.41
CA ASP A 451 32.26 -13.74 14.05
C ASP A 451 30.82 -14.25 14.14
N GLY A 452 29.84 -13.33 14.17
CA GLY A 452 28.41 -13.64 14.14
C GLY A 452 28.03 -14.50 12.95
N ALA A 453 26.98 -15.31 13.07
CA ALA A 453 26.41 -16.08 11.97
C ALA A 453 24.89 -15.92 11.94
N ILE A 454 24.35 -15.82 10.75
CA ILE A 454 22.92 -15.84 10.51
C ILE A 454 22.44 -17.28 10.71
N ALA A 455 21.47 -17.48 11.60
CA ALA A 455 20.88 -18.80 11.82
C ALA A 455 19.57 -18.95 11.04
N THR A 456 19.35 -20.09 10.40
CA THR A 456 18.08 -20.42 9.77
C THR A 456 17.57 -21.74 10.31
N VAL A 457 16.31 -21.76 10.75
CA VAL A 457 15.63 -22.93 11.32
C VAL A 457 14.41 -23.27 10.47
N GLY A 458 14.31 -24.50 10.03
CA GLY A 458 13.12 -25.02 9.36
C GLY A 458 13.26 -25.33 7.87
N GLY A 459 12.28 -26.08 7.35
CA GLY A 459 12.17 -26.37 5.91
C GLY A 459 11.57 -25.15 5.19
N VAL A 460 12.10 -24.91 4.01
CA VAL A 460 11.57 -23.91 3.08
C VAL A 460 10.15 -24.34 2.67
N GLY A 461 9.13 -23.54 2.94
CA GLY A 461 7.79 -23.85 2.45
C GLY A 461 6.61 -23.41 3.31
N ASN A 462 6.83 -22.77 4.43
CA ASN A 462 5.73 -22.11 5.15
C ASN A 462 5.80 -20.60 4.95
N ILE A 463 4.68 -20.01 4.61
CA ILE A 463 4.44 -18.55 4.49
C ILE A 463 4.85 -17.79 5.77
N THR A 464 4.99 -18.51 6.89
CA THR A 464 5.45 -18.03 8.20
C THR A 464 6.66 -18.80 8.73
N GLY A 465 7.39 -19.60 7.95
CA GLY A 465 8.11 -20.77 8.49
C GLY A 465 9.59 -20.95 8.23
N SER A 466 10.29 -20.12 7.47
CA SER A 466 11.76 -20.10 7.56
C SER A 466 12.17 -18.90 8.40
N THR A 467 12.38 -19.13 9.68
CA THR A 467 12.79 -18.06 10.58
C THR A 467 14.29 -17.86 10.43
N TRP A 468 14.68 -16.73 9.90
CA TRP A 468 16.05 -16.28 9.82
C TRP A 468 16.34 -15.39 11.03
N PHE A 469 17.42 -15.68 11.74
CA PHE A 469 17.89 -14.90 12.89
C PHE A 469 19.17 -14.19 12.51
N PHE A 470 19.13 -12.88 12.50
CA PHE A 470 20.25 -12.04 12.13
C PHE A 470 20.95 -11.51 13.39
N PRO A 471 22.28 -11.55 13.47
CA PRO A 471 23.00 -10.79 14.47
C PRO A 471 22.70 -9.30 14.35
N SER A 472 22.55 -8.59 15.48
CA SER A 472 22.37 -7.13 15.47
C SER A 472 23.48 -6.44 14.68
N ASN A 473 23.12 -5.39 13.96
CA ASN A 473 23.98 -4.66 13.02
C ASN A 473 24.43 -5.46 11.78
N THR A 474 23.69 -6.51 11.40
CA THR A 474 23.86 -7.16 10.09
C THR A 474 23.44 -6.17 8.99
N VAL A 475 24.21 -6.12 7.91
CA VAL A 475 23.95 -5.26 6.75
C VAL A 475 23.90 -6.07 5.48
N LEU A 476 22.82 -5.90 4.72
CA LEU A 476 22.73 -6.29 3.32
C LEU A 476 22.90 -5.02 2.48
N ALA A 477 23.80 -5.05 1.53
CA ALA A 477 24.00 -3.93 0.63
C ALA A 477 23.87 -4.37 -0.83
N ARG A 478 23.29 -3.49 -1.65
CA ARG A 478 23.20 -3.68 -3.09
C ARG A 478 23.71 -2.42 -3.80
N THR A 479 24.80 -2.55 -4.57
CA THR A 479 25.28 -1.47 -5.41
C THR A 479 24.75 -1.65 -6.82
N LEU A 480 24.07 -0.65 -7.35
CA LEU A 480 23.54 -0.59 -8.71
C LEU A 480 24.51 0.19 -9.58
N THR A 481 24.89 -0.41 -10.70
CA THR A 481 25.80 0.16 -11.69
C THR A 481 25.10 0.27 -13.04
N LEU A 482 25.38 1.32 -13.79
CA LEU A 482 24.77 1.57 -15.09
C LEU A 482 25.87 1.86 -16.12
N GLU A 483 25.80 1.19 -17.29
CA GLU A 483 26.61 1.52 -18.45
C GLU A 483 26.09 2.84 -19.04
N LEU A 484 26.90 3.89 -19.02
CA LEU A 484 26.54 5.19 -19.60
C LEU A 484 26.67 5.23 -21.13
N ARG A 485 27.32 4.23 -21.69
CA ARG A 485 27.28 3.88 -23.12
C ARG A 485 26.85 2.42 -23.22
N ALA A 486 25.68 2.20 -23.81
CA ALA A 486 25.09 0.87 -23.92
C ALA A 486 26.04 -0.09 -24.67
N GLN A 487 26.22 -1.29 -24.15
CA GLN A 487 27.13 -2.33 -24.64
C GLN A 487 28.64 -1.97 -24.53
N ASP A 488 29.00 -0.97 -23.71
CA ASP A 488 30.38 -0.65 -23.38
C ASP A 488 30.60 -0.82 -21.87
N PRO A 489 31.08 -2.00 -21.42
CA PRO A 489 31.36 -2.27 -20.00
C PRO A 489 32.35 -1.30 -19.33
N ASN A 490 33.21 -0.65 -20.15
CA ASN A 490 34.17 0.35 -19.62
C ASN A 490 33.48 1.67 -19.24
N SER A 491 32.24 1.86 -19.64
CA SER A 491 31.42 3.01 -19.25
C SER A 491 30.57 2.75 -17.99
N GLU A 492 30.68 1.56 -17.38
CA GLU A 492 29.93 1.18 -16.19
C GLU A 492 30.30 2.08 -15.00
N ARG A 493 29.29 2.64 -14.35
CA ARG A 493 29.43 3.52 -13.19
C ARG A 493 28.44 3.14 -12.09
N ALA A 494 28.91 3.13 -10.85
CA ALA A 494 28.02 3.02 -9.70
C ALA A 494 27.13 4.27 -9.61
N ILE A 495 25.83 4.08 -9.41
CA ILE A 495 24.85 5.18 -9.33
C ILE A 495 24.12 5.20 -7.99
N GLU A 496 23.91 4.04 -7.40
CA GLU A 496 23.18 3.90 -6.14
C GLU A 496 23.73 2.73 -5.32
N THR A 497 23.82 2.89 -3.99
CA THR A 497 24.01 1.78 -3.07
C THR A 497 22.83 1.77 -2.09
N GLN A 498 22.07 0.72 -2.08
CA GLN A 498 20.96 0.48 -1.16
C GLN A 498 21.45 -0.38 0.00
N ILE A 499 21.10 0.01 1.20
CA ILE A 499 21.44 -0.65 2.45
C ILE A 499 20.16 -1.13 3.12
N LEU A 500 20.18 -2.35 3.61
CA LEU A 500 19.20 -2.85 4.55
C LEU A 500 19.96 -3.25 5.82
N HIS A 501 19.75 -2.51 6.90
CA HIS A 501 20.45 -2.63 8.17
C HIS A 501 19.54 -3.24 9.23
N TRP A 502 19.95 -4.34 9.83
CA TRP A 502 19.28 -4.96 10.96
C TRP A 502 19.82 -4.38 12.28
N ASP A 503 19.04 -3.58 12.98
CA ASP A 503 19.49 -2.96 14.26
C ASP A 503 19.37 -3.89 15.47
N GLY A 504 18.82 -5.08 15.30
CA GLY A 504 18.51 -6.07 16.33
C GLY A 504 17.02 -6.19 16.62
N GLN A 505 16.19 -5.30 16.05
CA GLN A 505 14.73 -5.29 16.21
C GLN A 505 14.00 -5.19 14.86
N ALA A 506 14.48 -4.36 13.95
CA ALA A 506 13.88 -4.13 12.66
C ALA A 506 14.91 -3.93 11.54
N TRP A 507 14.47 -4.13 10.30
CA TRP A 507 15.23 -3.79 9.12
C TRP A 507 15.02 -2.34 8.75
N ASN A 508 16.09 -1.57 8.65
CA ASN A 508 16.09 -0.16 8.31
C ASN A 508 16.72 0.05 6.93
N PRO A 509 15.96 0.51 5.94
CA PRO A 509 16.48 0.77 4.60
C PRO A 509 17.10 2.16 4.49
N TYR A 510 18.23 2.25 3.78
CA TYR A 510 18.91 3.50 3.46
C TYR A 510 19.40 3.49 2.02
N THR A 511 19.36 4.64 1.36
CA THR A 511 19.77 4.83 -0.03
C THR A 511 20.91 5.83 -0.09
N TYR A 512 22.00 5.46 -0.78
CA TYR A 512 23.15 6.33 -1.03
C TYR A 512 23.30 6.57 -2.53
N ARG A 513 23.32 7.82 -2.93
CA ARG A 513 23.56 8.26 -4.32
C ARG A 513 25.05 8.50 -4.53
N TRP A 514 25.64 7.84 -5.53
CA TRP A 514 27.02 8.05 -5.92
C TRP A 514 27.18 9.41 -6.60
N ASN A 515 28.32 10.07 -6.30
CA ASN A 515 28.70 11.30 -6.99
C ASN A 515 29.18 11.00 -8.42
N ASP A 516 29.25 12.04 -9.25
CA ASP A 516 29.60 11.88 -10.68
C ASP A 516 31.05 11.40 -10.90
N ALA A 517 31.94 11.66 -9.95
CA ALA A 517 33.32 11.17 -9.97
C ALA A 517 33.45 9.67 -9.60
N GLY A 518 32.39 9.03 -9.08
CA GLY A 518 32.44 7.66 -8.58
C GLY A 518 33.36 7.48 -7.37
N SER A 519 33.66 8.56 -6.66
CA SER A 519 34.62 8.56 -5.54
C SER A 519 33.97 8.33 -4.17
N ASP A 520 32.68 8.63 -4.03
CA ASP A 520 31.89 8.37 -2.80
C ASP A 520 30.37 8.43 -3.13
N ALA A 521 29.56 8.01 -2.15
CA ALA A 521 28.11 8.10 -2.26
C ALA A 521 27.53 8.78 -1.02
N HIS A 522 26.56 9.67 -1.22
CA HIS A 522 25.91 10.44 -0.17
C HIS A 522 24.52 9.87 0.15
N LEU A 523 24.19 9.85 1.44
CA LEU A 523 22.88 9.43 1.91
C LEU A 523 21.78 10.32 1.35
N VAL A 524 20.78 9.70 0.77
CA VAL A 524 19.56 10.35 0.27
C VAL A 524 18.58 10.59 1.42
N ASP A 525 17.81 11.66 1.34
CA ASP A 525 16.76 11.95 2.33
C ASP A 525 15.73 10.81 2.44
N ALA A 526 15.04 10.75 3.57
CA ALA A 526 14.07 9.68 3.85
C ALA A 526 12.93 9.61 2.82
N THR A 527 12.57 10.74 2.21
CA THR A 527 11.56 10.86 1.14
C THR A 527 12.05 10.40 -0.23
N GLY A 528 13.35 10.06 -0.36
CA GLY A 528 13.96 9.66 -1.62
C GLY A 528 14.32 10.84 -2.51
N ALA A 529 14.78 10.55 -3.73
CA ALA A 529 15.15 11.57 -4.72
C ALA A 529 14.93 11.06 -6.15
N HIS A 530 14.99 11.97 -7.11
CA HIS A 530 14.90 11.66 -8.53
C HIS A 530 16.15 12.11 -9.27
N ALA A 531 16.48 11.40 -10.37
CA ALA A 531 17.49 11.80 -11.35
C ALA A 531 17.11 11.26 -12.73
N VAL A 532 17.78 11.78 -13.78
CA VAL A 532 17.71 11.20 -15.13
C VAL A 532 19.13 11.03 -15.64
N PHE A 533 19.52 9.79 -15.90
CA PHE A 533 20.81 9.48 -16.51
C PHE A 533 20.67 9.43 -18.03
N GLN A 534 21.57 10.10 -18.75
CA GLN A 534 21.60 10.10 -20.22
C GLN A 534 22.54 8.99 -20.69
N VAL A 535 21.98 7.85 -21.11
CA VAL A 535 22.75 6.71 -21.61
C VAL A 535 22.86 6.82 -23.12
N GLN A 536 24.09 6.86 -23.63
CA GLN A 536 24.36 6.78 -25.09
C GLN A 536 24.00 5.38 -25.57
N ASP A 537 22.96 5.26 -26.39
CA ASP A 537 22.42 3.98 -26.84
C ASP A 537 22.04 4.07 -28.34
N PRO A 538 22.86 3.51 -29.23
CA PRO A 538 22.58 3.55 -30.67
C PRO A 538 21.25 2.90 -31.09
N GLN A 539 20.69 2.03 -30.23
CA GLN A 539 19.41 1.37 -30.48
C GLN A 539 18.22 2.20 -29.97
N ALA A 540 18.48 3.23 -29.17
CA ALA A 540 17.41 4.09 -28.66
C ALA A 540 17.03 5.16 -29.72
N PRO A 541 15.78 5.60 -29.76
CA PRO A 541 15.36 6.72 -30.58
C PRO A 541 16.20 7.97 -30.29
N GLY A 542 16.86 8.51 -31.32
CA GLY A 542 17.75 9.67 -31.17
C GLY A 542 19.16 9.37 -30.63
N GLY A 543 19.52 8.08 -30.47
CA GLY A 543 20.87 7.68 -30.02
C GLY A 543 21.14 7.88 -28.54
N VAL A 544 20.14 8.30 -27.77
CA VAL A 544 20.23 8.52 -26.33
C VAL A 544 18.99 7.90 -25.64
N ARG A 545 19.24 7.10 -24.63
CA ARG A 545 18.19 6.57 -23.77
C ARG A 545 18.20 7.31 -22.43
N PRO A 546 17.22 8.20 -22.18
CA PRO A 546 17.04 8.75 -20.86
C PRO A 546 16.60 7.62 -19.94
N THR A 547 17.29 7.50 -18.83
CA THR A 547 17.02 6.52 -17.79
C THR A 547 16.55 7.27 -16.55
N PRO A 548 15.23 7.49 -16.37
CA PRO A 548 14.69 8.09 -15.17
C PRO A 548 14.97 7.17 -13.98
N TRP A 549 15.47 7.75 -12.90
CA TRP A 549 15.93 7.03 -11.73
C TRP A 549 15.23 7.54 -10.48
N ARG A 550 14.65 6.62 -9.73
CA ARG A 550 14.09 6.89 -8.41
C ARG A 550 15.02 6.30 -7.35
N PHE A 551 15.67 7.16 -6.57
CA PHE A 551 16.27 6.77 -5.30
C PHE A 551 15.13 6.61 -4.30
N MET A 552 14.84 5.37 -3.91
CA MET A 552 13.65 5.02 -3.15
C MET A 552 13.62 5.70 -1.79
N SER A 553 12.42 6.15 -1.39
CA SER A 553 12.12 6.53 -0.01
C SER A 553 12.19 5.31 0.92
N ARG A 554 12.30 5.52 2.22
CA ARG A 554 12.28 4.40 3.18
C ARG A 554 10.96 3.66 3.16
N GLY A 555 9.84 4.36 3.08
CA GLY A 555 8.51 3.75 2.97
C GLY A 555 8.38 2.89 1.71
N GLU A 556 8.86 3.37 0.55
CA GLU A 556 8.88 2.58 -0.69
C GLU A 556 9.70 1.29 -0.55
N CYS A 557 10.85 1.34 0.12
CA CYS A 557 11.67 0.14 0.37
C CYS A 557 10.91 -0.88 1.24
N LEU A 558 10.27 -0.45 2.31
CA LEU A 558 9.54 -1.32 3.24
C LEU A 558 8.30 -1.97 2.61
N ARG A 559 7.73 -1.40 1.55
CA ARG A 559 6.63 -2.07 0.82
C ARG A 559 7.04 -3.40 0.19
N CYS A 560 8.31 -3.54 -0.22
CA CYS A 560 8.85 -4.80 -0.72
C CYS A 560 9.53 -5.63 0.40
N HIS A 561 10.23 -4.95 1.32
CA HIS A 561 10.93 -5.57 2.45
C HIS A 561 10.00 -5.75 3.65
N ASN A 562 8.89 -6.47 3.45
CA ASN A 562 7.88 -6.76 4.46
C ASN A 562 7.98 -8.21 4.96
N ALA A 563 7.34 -8.50 6.10
CA ALA A 563 7.38 -9.82 6.74
C ALA A 563 6.82 -10.93 5.84
N TRP A 564 5.80 -10.64 5.02
CA TRP A 564 5.19 -11.60 4.10
C TRP A 564 6.13 -11.99 2.95
N ALA A 565 6.97 -11.07 2.48
CA ALA A 565 7.99 -11.32 1.48
C ALA A 565 9.28 -11.91 2.05
N GLY A 566 9.37 -12.06 3.39
CA GLY A 566 10.55 -12.56 4.09
C GLY A 566 11.64 -11.50 4.28
N GLU A 567 11.26 -10.22 4.26
CA GLU A 567 12.06 -9.01 4.55
C GLU A 567 13.33 -8.85 3.69
N THR A 568 14.18 -9.87 3.57
CA THR A 568 15.50 -9.73 2.92
C THR A 568 15.52 -10.02 1.41
N LEU A 569 14.43 -10.40 0.80
CA LEU A 569 14.18 -10.70 -0.63
C LEU A 569 15.25 -11.59 -1.34
N THR A 570 16.52 -11.32 -1.15
CA THR A 570 17.65 -11.99 -1.83
C THR A 570 18.37 -13.02 -0.95
N LEU A 571 18.37 -12.81 0.37
CA LEU A 571 18.97 -13.77 1.30
C LEU A 571 17.93 -14.82 1.71
N GLN A 572 17.55 -15.64 0.72
CA GLN A 572 16.55 -16.70 0.83
C GLN A 572 17.06 -17.96 0.10
N PRO A 573 16.69 -19.18 0.54
CA PRO A 573 17.14 -20.42 -0.11
C PRO A 573 16.80 -20.49 -1.59
N LEU A 574 15.68 -19.92 -2.03
CA LEU A 574 15.28 -19.86 -3.43
C LEU A 574 16.27 -19.08 -4.30
N GLN A 575 16.88 -18.03 -3.75
CA GLN A 575 17.83 -17.15 -4.44
C GLN A 575 19.29 -17.60 -4.30
N LEU A 576 19.65 -18.28 -3.22
CA LEU A 576 21.03 -18.63 -2.90
C LEU A 576 21.49 -19.99 -3.47
N GLY A 577 20.77 -20.58 -4.43
CA GLY A 577 21.13 -21.83 -5.06
C GLY A 577 22.45 -21.76 -5.86
N ALA A 578 22.69 -22.73 -6.78
CA ALA A 578 23.88 -22.76 -7.64
C ALA A 578 24.02 -21.45 -8.45
N PRO A 579 25.21 -20.90 -8.64
CA PRO A 579 25.42 -19.67 -9.38
C PRO A 579 24.89 -19.78 -10.83
N PRO A 580 24.37 -18.67 -11.40
CA PRO A 580 23.93 -18.67 -12.79
C PRO A 580 25.10 -18.96 -13.74
N VAL A 581 24.82 -19.69 -14.80
CA VAL A 581 25.83 -19.98 -15.85
C VAL A 581 26.19 -18.65 -16.51
N ARG A 582 27.47 -18.26 -16.44
CA ARG A 582 27.96 -17.04 -17.06
C ARG A 582 27.75 -17.06 -18.57
N ARG A 583 27.20 -16.00 -19.13
CA ARG A 583 27.23 -15.76 -20.57
C ARG A 583 28.67 -15.51 -21.01
N ARG A 584 29.08 -16.19 -22.09
CA ARG A 584 30.42 -16.06 -22.66
C ARG A 584 30.64 -14.62 -23.16
N GLY A 585 31.52 -13.86 -22.49
CA GLY A 585 31.85 -12.48 -22.84
C GLY A 585 31.59 -11.43 -21.74
N GLU A 586 31.01 -11.79 -20.61
CA GLU A 586 30.76 -10.89 -19.48
C GLU A 586 31.95 -10.90 -18.52
N THR A 587 32.94 -10.03 -18.74
CA THR A 587 34.01 -9.73 -17.79
C THR A 587 33.88 -8.27 -17.38
N THR A 588 33.59 -8.00 -16.10
CA THR A 588 33.73 -6.69 -15.51
C THR A 588 34.82 -6.71 -14.46
N GLN A 589 35.62 -5.67 -14.38
CA GLN A 589 36.75 -5.59 -13.44
C GLN A 589 36.33 -5.74 -11.96
N LEU A 590 35.10 -5.42 -11.62
CA LEU A 590 34.54 -5.57 -10.26
C LEU A 590 34.08 -7.00 -9.96
N SER A 591 33.63 -7.77 -10.98
CA SER A 591 33.08 -9.12 -10.82
C SER A 591 34.14 -10.22 -10.84
N GLU A 592 35.36 -9.95 -11.35
CA GLU A 592 36.40 -10.98 -11.49
C GLU A 592 36.99 -11.49 -10.16
N ARG A 593 36.76 -10.76 -9.04
CA ARG A 593 37.33 -11.13 -7.75
C ARG A 593 36.52 -12.18 -6.95
N VAL A 594 35.35 -12.59 -7.45
CA VAL A 594 34.48 -13.54 -6.73
C VAL A 594 34.08 -14.68 -7.66
N GLN A 595 34.90 -15.73 -7.73
CA GLN A 595 34.51 -16.98 -8.38
C GLN A 595 34.24 -18.04 -7.33
N PRO A 596 32.95 -18.46 -7.09
CA PRO A 596 32.69 -19.71 -6.41
C PRO A 596 33.06 -20.90 -7.30
N ASP A 597 33.45 -21.99 -6.68
CA ASP A 597 33.59 -23.26 -7.36
C ASP A 597 32.26 -23.61 -8.08
N ARG A 598 32.35 -24.05 -9.33
CA ARG A 598 31.18 -24.32 -10.20
C ARG A 598 30.18 -25.34 -9.65
N ASN A 599 30.58 -26.10 -8.64
CA ASN A 599 29.82 -27.19 -8.04
C ASN A 599 29.17 -26.86 -6.70
N THR A 600 29.44 -25.66 -6.10
CA THR A 600 28.96 -25.28 -4.78
C THR A 600 27.90 -24.21 -4.92
N SER A 601 26.73 -24.41 -4.31
CA SER A 601 25.69 -23.39 -4.27
C SER A 601 26.12 -22.18 -3.38
N GLU A 602 25.58 -20.99 -3.65
CA GLU A 602 25.86 -19.82 -2.83
C GLU A 602 25.46 -20.04 -1.37
N PHE A 603 24.37 -20.76 -1.15
CA PHE A 603 23.92 -21.16 0.17
C PHE A 603 24.97 -22.00 0.91
N GLU A 604 25.52 -23.01 0.24
CA GLU A 604 26.59 -23.85 0.79
C GLU A 604 27.88 -23.08 1.00
N ARG A 605 28.22 -22.14 0.08
CA ARG A 605 29.40 -21.30 0.22
C ARG A 605 29.29 -20.41 1.47
N LEU A 606 28.14 -19.83 1.74
CA LEU A 606 27.94 -19.02 2.95
C LEU A 606 28.00 -19.86 4.24
N ILE A 607 27.58 -21.12 4.20
CA ILE A 607 27.78 -22.08 5.30
C ILE A 607 29.25 -22.36 5.49
N GLN A 608 30.00 -22.68 4.43
CA GLN A 608 31.44 -22.97 4.48
C GLN A 608 32.25 -21.77 5.02
N LEU A 609 31.81 -20.53 4.72
CA LEU A 609 32.40 -19.32 5.28
C LEU A 609 32.02 -19.10 6.76
N GLY A 610 31.14 -19.92 7.33
CA GLY A 610 30.69 -19.78 8.71
C GLY A 610 29.75 -18.56 8.94
N VAL A 611 29.26 -17.90 7.87
CA VAL A 611 28.37 -16.75 7.98
C VAL A 611 26.90 -17.16 8.03
N LEU A 612 26.60 -18.37 7.56
CA LEU A 612 25.26 -18.95 7.61
C LEU A 612 25.30 -20.28 8.38
N ARG A 613 24.39 -20.47 9.32
CA ARG A 613 24.15 -21.74 10.03
C ARG A 613 22.75 -22.23 9.71
N HIS A 614 22.66 -23.47 9.23
CA HIS A 614 21.39 -24.07 8.86
C HIS A 614 21.11 -25.31 9.71
N GLU A 615 19.99 -25.28 10.43
CA GLU A 615 19.47 -26.48 11.12
C GLU A 615 18.38 -27.11 10.24
N ALA A 616 18.75 -28.20 9.57
CA ALA A 616 17.83 -28.95 8.73
C ALA A 616 16.67 -29.53 9.56
N ARG A 617 15.44 -29.12 9.30
CA ARG A 617 14.23 -29.84 9.72
C ARG A 617 13.70 -30.63 8.52
N ARG A 618 13.10 -31.81 8.78
CA ARG A 618 12.50 -32.64 7.72
C ARG A 618 11.41 -31.82 7.00
N GLY A 619 11.65 -31.48 5.75
CA GLY A 619 10.75 -30.77 4.86
C GLY A 619 11.25 -30.84 3.42
N ARG A 620 10.32 -30.70 2.46
CA ARG A 620 10.68 -30.66 1.03
C ARG A 620 11.30 -29.30 0.73
N THR A 621 12.53 -29.26 0.26
CA THR A 621 13.14 -28.04 -0.28
C THR A 621 12.45 -27.71 -1.60
N PRO A 622 11.87 -26.51 -1.78
CA PRO A 622 11.32 -26.12 -3.07
C PRO A 622 12.42 -26.08 -4.13
N ASN A 623 12.05 -26.30 -5.37
CA ASN A 623 12.98 -26.08 -6.49
C ASN A 623 13.44 -24.61 -6.45
N PRO A 624 14.74 -24.35 -6.63
CA PRO A 624 15.25 -22.98 -6.63
C PRO A 624 14.78 -22.22 -7.87
N LEU A 625 14.79 -20.89 -7.78
CA LEU A 625 14.56 -20.00 -8.92
C LEU A 625 15.57 -20.27 -10.04
N VAL A 626 15.18 -19.98 -11.27
CA VAL A 626 16.07 -19.97 -12.43
C VAL A 626 16.31 -18.54 -12.90
N ASP A 627 17.44 -18.31 -13.58
CA ASP A 627 17.67 -16.99 -14.22
C ASP A 627 16.62 -16.74 -15.30
N PRO A 628 15.80 -15.70 -15.19
CA PRO A 628 14.78 -15.37 -16.20
C PRO A 628 15.35 -15.15 -17.60
N TYR A 629 16.61 -14.73 -17.68
CA TYR A 629 17.26 -14.37 -18.95
C TYR A 629 18.11 -15.50 -19.53
N ASP A 630 18.27 -16.64 -18.85
CA ASP A 630 18.94 -17.82 -19.39
C ASP A 630 18.03 -18.60 -20.32
N ALA A 631 18.21 -18.45 -21.64
CA ALA A 631 17.40 -19.10 -22.66
C ALA A 631 17.46 -20.66 -22.66
N GLN A 632 18.40 -21.27 -21.91
CA GLN A 632 18.51 -22.73 -21.79
C GLN A 632 17.49 -23.31 -20.79
N GLN A 633 16.92 -22.45 -19.91
CA GLN A 633 15.90 -22.86 -18.96
C GLN A 633 14.50 -22.89 -19.60
N PRO A 634 13.56 -23.72 -19.10
CA PRO A 634 12.20 -23.77 -19.61
C PRO A 634 11.51 -22.41 -19.51
N VAL A 635 10.74 -22.04 -20.54
CA VAL A 635 10.05 -20.75 -20.62
C VAL A 635 9.12 -20.50 -19.41
N ALA A 636 8.44 -21.53 -18.94
CA ALA A 636 7.54 -21.46 -17.81
C ALA A 636 8.29 -21.14 -16.49
N ASP A 637 9.43 -21.79 -16.25
CA ASP A 637 10.23 -21.57 -15.06
C ASP A 637 10.86 -20.17 -15.07
N ARG A 638 11.33 -19.73 -16.24
CA ARG A 638 11.86 -18.38 -16.43
C ARG A 638 10.81 -17.31 -16.17
N ALA A 639 9.62 -17.46 -16.76
CA ALA A 639 8.53 -16.52 -16.57
C ALA A 639 8.05 -16.48 -15.10
N ARG A 640 7.92 -17.64 -14.47
CA ARG A 640 7.59 -17.76 -13.04
C ARG A 640 8.65 -17.12 -12.14
N SER A 641 9.93 -17.33 -12.43
CA SER A 641 11.03 -16.67 -11.72
C SER A 641 10.99 -15.14 -11.90
N TRP A 642 10.75 -14.67 -13.15
CA TRP A 642 10.62 -13.25 -13.44
C TRP A 642 9.45 -12.60 -12.66
N LEU A 643 8.29 -13.24 -12.65
CA LEU A 643 7.12 -12.79 -11.90
C LEU A 643 7.40 -12.80 -10.39
N HIS A 644 8.11 -13.81 -9.89
CA HIS A 644 8.48 -13.87 -8.48
C HIS A 644 9.32 -12.67 -8.06
N VAL A 645 10.43 -12.40 -8.76
CA VAL A 645 11.38 -11.36 -8.32
C VAL A 645 10.90 -9.93 -8.57
N ASN A 646 9.99 -9.70 -9.53
CA ASN A 646 9.50 -8.37 -9.89
C ASN A 646 8.13 -8.03 -9.29
N CYS A 647 7.34 -9.02 -8.88
CA CYS A 647 5.93 -8.80 -8.51
C CYS A 647 5.55 -9.39 -7.16
N SER A 648 6.15 -10.54 -6.76
CA SER A 648 5.65 -11.30 -5.61
C SER A 648 5.89 -10.65 -4.26
N ALA A 649 6.78 -9.66 -4.15
CA ALA A 649 6.95 -8.93 -2.90
C ALA A 649 5.66 -8.23 -2.46
N CYS A 650 4.84 -7.79 -3.44
CA CYS A 650 3.51 -7.22 -3.21
C CYS A 650 2.39 -8.23 -3.48
N HIS A 651 2.51 -9.04 -4.55
CA HIS A 651 1.45 -9.96 -5.01
C HIS A 651 1.64 -11.37 -4.44
N ARG A 652 1.36 -11.52 -3.14
CA ARG A 652 1.27 -12.79 -2.38
C ARG A 652 0.25 -12.63 -1.25
N PHE A 653 -0.11 -13.73 -0.62
CA PHE A 653 -1.02 -13.67 0.51
C PHE A 653 -0.47 -12.75 1.62
N GLY A 654 -1.27 -11.84 2.11
CA GLY A 654 -0.95 -10.94 3.23
C GLY A 654 -0.07 -9.74 2.88
N ALA A 655 0.59 -9.68 1.71
CA ALA A 655 1.40 -8.55 1.29
C ALA A 655 0.54 -7.40 0.73
N GLY A 656 1.15 -6.21 0.59
CA GLY A 656 0.46 -4.96 0.26
C GLY A 656 -0.04 -4.80 -1.18
N GLY A 657 -0.03 -5.85 -2.00
CA GLY A 657 -0.62 -5.82 -3.34
C GLY A 657 -2.12 -5.98 -3.26
N ALA A 658 -2.85 -4.99 -3.75
CA ALA A 658 -4.30 -4.93 -3.62
C ALA A 658 -5.08 -5.89 -4.54
N ALA A 659 -4.43 -6.53 -5.53
CA ALA A 659 -5.06 -7.55 -6.37
C ALA A 659 -4.86 -8.95 -5.76
N ALA A 660 -5.93 -9.75 -5.69
CA ALA A 660 -5.92 -11.07 -5.04
C ALA A 660 -5.13 -12.15 -5.78
N LEU A 661 -4.19 -11.76 -6.63
CA LEU A 661 -3.30 -12.67 -7.36
C LEU A 661 -2.05 -13.00 -6.54
N ARG A 662 -1.47 -14.18 -6.77
CA ARG A 662 -0.30 -14.69 -6.06
C ARG A 662 0.77 -15.06 -7.08
N LEU A 663 1.90 -14.38 -7.05
CA LEU A 663 2.97 -14.54 -8.04
C LEU A 663 4.26 -15.10 -7.44
N ASN A 664 4.22 -15.54 -6.19
CA ASN A 664 5.35 -16.20 -5.56
C ASN A 664 5.59 -17.60 -6.13
N TRP A 665 6.85 -17.97 -6.21
CA TRP A 665 7.33 -19.19 -6.85
C TRP A 665 6.76 -20.47 -6.26
N GLU A 666 6.53 -20.48 -4.95
CA GLU A 666 6.07 -21.61 -4.17
C GLU A 666 4.61 -22.01 -4.46
N GLU A 667 3.82 -21.09 -5.00
CA GLU A 667 2.42 -21.38 -5.31
C GLU A 667 2.28 -22.33 -6.50
N ALA A 668 1.36 -23.27 -6.41
CA ALA A 668 0.98 -24.08 -7.55
C ALA A 668 0.28 -23.23 -8.64
N PRO A 669 0.37 -23.59 -9.92
CA PRO A 669 -0.25 -22.81 -11.00
C PRO A 669 -1.73 -22.50 -10.76
N GLU A 670 -2.48 -23.42 -10.18
CA GLU A 670 -3.92 -23.31 -9.91
C GLU A 670 -4.21 -22.29 -8.79
N GLN A 671 -3.22 -22.01 -7.94
CA GLN A 671 -3.31 -21.10 -6.80
C GLN A 671 -2.89 -19.66 -7.13
N LEU A 672 -2.33 -19.43 -8.33
CA LEU A 672 -1.88 -18.09 -8.75
C LEU A 672 -3.03 -17.09 -8.88
N ARG A 673 -4.26 -17.56 -9.12
CA ARG A 673 -5.47 -16.72 -9.31
C ARG A 673 -5.33 -15.70 -10.44
N ILE A 674 -4.72 -16.07 -11.56
CA ILE A 674 -4.48 -15.18 -12.70
C ILE A 674 -5.11 -15.70 -14.01
N PHE A 675 -5.27 -17.02 -14.16
CA PHE A 675 -5.71 -17.63 -15.42
C PHE A 675 -7.22 -17.47 -15.62
N ASP A 676 -7.64 -16.88 -16.72
CA ASP A 676 -9.02 -16.58 -17.09
C ASP A 676 -9.81 -15.77 -16.03
N VAL A 677 -9.10 -15.10 -15.11
CA VAL A 677 -9.67 -14.21 -14.10
C VAL A 677 -9.92 -12.83 -14.71
N LEU A 678 -11.10 -12.29 -14.47
CA LEU A 678 -11.44 -10.92 -14.88
C LEU A 678 -10.57 -9.90 -14.11
N PRO A 679 -10.02 -8.89 -14.81
CA PRO A 679 -9.29 -7.83 -14.12
C PRO A 679 -10.25 -6.97 -13.29
N THR A 680 -9.91 -6.72 -12.03
CA THR A 680 -10.73 -5.94 -11.10
C THR A 680 -10.30 -4.47 -11.04
N ARG A 681 -9.13 -4.15 -11.66
CA ARG A 681 -8.49 -2.82 -11.69
C ARG A 681 -8.58 -2.14 -13.05
N GLY A 682 -9.62 -2.45 -13.80
CA GLY A 682 -9.79 -1.94 -15.16
C GLY A 682 -9.17 -2.85 -16.21
N ASP A 683 -9.82 -2.86 -17.35
CA ASP A 683 -9.41 -3.62 -18.55
C ASP A 683 -8.47 -2.83 -19.47
N TYR A 684 -8.26 -1.55 -19.18
CA TYR A 684 -7.46 -0.60 -19.98
C TYR A 684 -7.88 -0.55 -21.46
N GLY A 685 -9.17 -0.82 -21.75
CA GLY A 685 -9.71 -0.88 -23.11
C GLY A 685 -9.36 -2.15 -23.87
N VAL A 686 -8.80 -3.16 -23.21
CA VAL A 686 -8.53 -4.49 -23.80
C VAL A 686 -9.84 -5.27 -23.86
N ALA A 687 -10.38 -5.46 -25.05
CA ALA A 687 -11.62 -6.20 -25.23
C ALA A 687 -11.44 -7.68 -24.87
N GLY A 688 -12.41 -8.24 -24.15
CA GLY A 688 -12.35 -9.62 -23.67
C GLY A 688 -11.25 -9.87 -22.65
N ALA A 689 -10.84 -8.84 -21.89
CA ALA A 689 -9.72 -8.84 -20.96
C ALA A 689 -9.76 -9.97 -19.92
N ARG A 690 -8.59 -10.52 -19.63
CA ARG A 690 -8.29 -11.39 -18.49
C ARG A 690 -6.99 -10.92 -17.85
N ILE A 691 -6.76 -11.23 -16.57
CA ILE A 691 -5.44 -10.97 -15.96
C ILE A 691 -4.39 -11.67 -16.80
N VAL A 692 -4.52 -12.98 -17.01
CA VAL A 692 -3.81 -13.79 -18.01
C VAL A 692 -4.84 -14.60 -18.77
N ALA A 693 -4.93 -14.41 -20.08
CA ALA A 693 -5.72 -15.23 -20.98
C ALA A 693 -4.81 -16.35 -21.55
N PRO A 694 -4.93 -17.62 -21.14
CA PRO A 694 -4.08 -18.70 -21.62
C PRO A 694 -4.10 -18.82 -23.15
N GLY A 695 -2.92 -18.87 -23.76
CA GLY A 695 -2.76 -18.90 -25.22
C GLY A 695 -3.00 -17.59 -25.94
N ASP A 696 -3.42 -16.53 -25.23
CA ASP A 696 -3.86 -15.26 -25.81
C ASP A 696 -3.20 -14.03 -25.15
N PRO A 697 -1.98 -13.67 -25.57
CA PRO A 697 -1.25 -12.52 -25.04
C PRO A 697 -2.01 -11.20 -25.17
N TRP A 698 -2.77 -11.01 -26.26
CA TRP A 698 -3.40 -9.73 -26.59
C TRP A 698 -4.67 -9.41 -25.79
N ARG A 699 -5.19 -10.41 -25.05
CA ARG A 699 -6.28 -10.25 -24.08
C ARG A 699 -5.78 -10.24 -22.64
N SER A 700 -4.46 -10.35 -22.44
CA SER A 700 -3.85 -10.44 -21.11
C SER A 700 -3.47 -9.06 -20.57
N VAL A 701 -4.23 -8.54 -19.60
CA VAL A 701 -4.00 -7.23 -18.97
C VAL A 701 -2.63 -7.16 -18.29
N LEU A 702 -2.13 -8.28 -17.79
CA LEU A 702 -0.76 -8.36 -17.27
C LEU A 702 0.26 -7.83 -18.26
N LEU A 703 0.14 -8.19 -19.57
CA LEU A 703 1.07 -7.71 -20.60
C LEU A 703 0.91 -6.22 -20.90
N TYR A 704 -0.32 -5.68 -20.92
CA TYR A 704 -0.51 -4.23 -21.01
C TYR A 704 0.22 -3.52 -19.88
N ARG A 705 0.02 -3.97 -18.63
CA ARG A 705 0.57 -3.31 -17.44
C ARG A 705 2.09 -3.35 -17.36
N ILE A 706 2.74 -4.39 -17.85
CA ILE A 706 4.22 -4.45 -17.90
C ILE A 706 4.80 -3.83 -19.18
N ALA A 707 3.98 -3.53 -20.19
CA ALA A 707 4.39 -2.92 -21.44
C ALA A 707 4.24 -1.40 -21.48
N THR A 708 3.42 -0.80 -20.61
CA THR A 708 3.19 0.65 -20.59
C THR A 708 4.16 1.38 -19.66
N GLU A 709 4.48 2.65 -19.97
CA GLU A 709 5.20 3.57 -19.09
C GLU A 709 4.26 4.59 -18.42
N GLY A 710 2.97 4.57 -18.76
CA GLY A 710 1.94 5.47 -18.25
C GLY A 710 0.92 4.79 -17.34
N ALA A 711 -0.34 5.17 -17.52
CA ALA A 711 -1.44 4.71 -16.67
C ALA A 711 -1.51 3.18 -16.57
N GLY A 712 -1.60 2.67 -15.34
CA GLY A 712 -1.68 1.24 -15.06
C GLY A 712 -0.36 0.48 -15.08
N ARG A 713 0.80 1.17 -15.20
CA ARG A 713 2.11 0.51 -15.17
C ARG A 713 2.32 -0.37 -13.93
N MET A 714 2.96 -1.56 -14.15
CA MET A 714 3.48 -2.44 -13.10
C MET A 714 4.90 -2.92 -13.45
N PRO A 715 5.77 -3.06 -12.46
CA PRO A 715 5.64 -2.58 -11.09
C PRO A 715 5.69 -1.05 -11.04
N HIS A 716 4.93 -0.42 -10.15
CA HIS A 716 4.97 1.04 -9.96
C HIS A 716 6.07 1.50 -8.99
N ILE A 717 6.71 0.56 -8.28
CA ILE A 717 7.86 0.75 -7.40
C ILE A 717 9.00 -0.15 -7.89
N GLY A 718 10.24 0.32 -7.77
CA GLY A 718 11.44 -0.47 -8.07
C GLY A 718 11.98 -0.34 -9.49
N SER A 719 11.17 0.05 -10.46
CA SER A 719 11.64 0.34 -11.84
C SER A 719 10.76 1.38 -12.53
N ARG A 720 11.30 2.05 -13.53
CA ARG A 720 10.63 3.08 -14.34
C ARG A 720 10.52 2.72 -15.82
N LEU A 721 11.40 1.86 -16.32
CA LEU A 721 11.45 1.46 -17.70
C LEU A 721 10.88 0.07 -17.92
N VAL A 722 10.38 -0.19 -19.12
CA VAL A 722 9.91 -1.53 -19.52
C VAL A 722 11.10 -2.48 -19.70
N ASP A 723 11.03 -3.65 -19.08
CA ASP A 723 11.92 -4.78 -19.37
C ASP A 723 11.47 -5.46 -20.67
N GLU A 724 12.06 -5.12 -21.78
CA GLU A 724 11.69 -5.68 -23.09
C GLU A 724 11.93 -7.20 -23.16
N SER A 725 12.95 -7.71 -22.48
CA SER A 725 13.27 -9.15 -22.41
C SER A 725 12.28 -9.89 -21.53
N GLY A 726 11.92 -9.32 -20.38
CA GLY A 726 10.90 -9.84 -19.48
C GLY A 726 9.51 -9.80 -20.11
N LEU A 727 9.17 -8.72 -20.80
CA LEU A 727 7.91 -8.59 -21.56
C LEU A 727 7.79 -9.68 -22.64
N ALA A 728 8.86 -9.90 -23.43
CA ALA A 728 8.89 -10.94 -24.43
C ALA A 728 8.76 -12.35 -23.79
N LEU A 729 9.46 -12.57 -22.68
CA LEU A 729 9.39 -13.84 -21.93
C LEU A 729 7.97 -14.14 -21.42
N VAL A 730 7.31 -13.17 -20.79
CA VAL A 730 5.95 -13.35 -20.27
C VAL A 730 4.94 -13.52 -21.41
N ARG A 731 5.10 -12.79 -22.53
CA ARG A 731 4.29 -12.98 -23.74
C ARG A 731 4.40 -14.41 -24.27
N ASP A 732 5.62 -14.94 -24.42
CA ASP A 732 5.89 -16.25 -24.98
C ASP A 732 5.43 -17.35 -24.03
N TRP A 733 5.56 -17.15 -22.72
CA TRP A 733 4.97 -18.02 -21.71
C TRP A 733 3.45 -18.07 -21.82
N ILE A 734 2.75 -16.93 -21.87
CA ILE A 734 1.28 -16.89 -22.01
C ILE A 734 0.84 -17.60 -23.27
N ARG A 735 1.57 -17.40 -24.38
CA ARG A 735 1.30 -18.09 -25.66
C ARG A 735 1.43 -19.61 -25.57
N SER A 736 2.35 -20.11 -24.75
CA SER A 736 2.59 -21.53 -24.53
C SER A 736 1.56 -22.20 -23.63
N LEU A 737 0.75 -21.44 -22.91
CA LEU A 737 -0.28 -22.00 -22.03
C LEU A 737 -1.39 -22.67 -22.83
N PRO A 738 -1.90 -23.83 -22.35
CA PRO A 738 -2.99 -24.51 -23.04
C PRO A 738 -4.27 -23.65 -23.03
N THR A 739 -4.88 -23.49 -24.20
CA THR A 739 -6.16 -22.82 -24.35
C THR A 739 -7.27 -23.69 -23.78
N GLY A 740 -7.78 -23.34 -22.59
CA GLY A 740 -8.98 -23.94 -22.02
C GLY A 740 -10.26 -23.36 -22.63
N ALA A 741 -11.41 -23.99 -22.34
CA ALA A 741 -12.71 -23.33 -22.55
C ALA A 741 -12.77 -22.13 -21.60
N ASP A 742 -12.99 -20.91 -22.13
CA ASP A 742 -13.19 -19.73 -21.30
C ASP A 742 -14.40 -19.98 -20.37
N PRO A 743 -14.22 -20.04 -19.06
CA PRO A 743 -15.30 -20.39 -18.13
C PRO A 743 -16.44 -19.36 -18.12
N LYS A 744 -16.19 -18.15 -18.63
CA LYS A 744 -17.18 -17.07 -18.75
C LYS A 744 -16.98 -16.32 -20.07
N PRO A 745 -17.22 -16.95 -21.24
CA PRO A 745 -17.11 -16.26 -22.51
C PRO A 745 -18.17 -15.17 -22.56
N ASN A 746 -17.73 -13.93 -22.80
CA ASN A 746 -18.63 -12.85 -23.17
C ASN A 746 -18.65 -12.71 -24.71
N ALA A 747 -19.59 -11.93 -25.24
CA ALA A 747 -19.69 -11.68 -26.67
C ALA A 747 -18.37 -11.09 -27.24
N ASP A 748 -17.68 -10.25 -26.46
CA ASP A 748 -16.45 -9.61 -26.87
C ASP A 748 -15.30 -10.62 -27.06
N THR A 749 -15.25 -11.69 -26.25
CA THR A 749 -14.20 -12.73 -26.36
C THR A 749 -14.24 -13.41 -27.72
N ALA A 750 -15.43 -13.76 -28.23
CA ALA A 750 -15.59 -14.40 -29.55
C ALA A 750 -15.18 -13.44 -30.68
N VAL A 751 -15.58 -12.17 -30.60
CA VAL A 751 -15.24 -11.13 -31.57
C VAL A 751 -13.72 -10.90 -31.63
N VAL A 752 -13.06 -10.79 -30.49
CA VAL A 752 -11.61 -10.55 -30.43
C VAL A 752 -10.85 -11.75 -31.00
N ARG A 753 -11.20 -12.98 -30.62
CA ARG A 753 -10.56 -14.19 -31.16
C ARG A 753 -10.73 -14.32 -32.66
N ALA A 754 -11.89 -13.94 -33.21
CA ALA A 754 -12.12 -13.93 -34.65
C ALA A 754 -11.22 -12.92 -35.40
N ARG A 755 -10.74 -11.86 -34.72
CA ARG A 755 -9.81 -10.86 -35.31
C ARG A 755 -8.34 -11.27 -35.26
N HIS A 756 -7.96 -12.27 -34.46
CA HIS A 756 -6.54 -12.65 -34.31
C HIS A 756 -5.82 -12.97 -35.64
N PRO A 757 -6.41 -13.75 -36.57
CA PRO A 757 -5.76 -13.99 -37.87
C PRO A 757 -5.54 -12.69 -38.66
N GLN A 758 -6.49 -11.76 -38.61
CA GLN A 758 -6.38 -10.48 -39.27
C GLN A 758 -5.29 -9.59 -38.66
N ILE A 759 -5.19 -9.55 -37.33
CA ILE A 759 -4.12 -8.82 -36.61
C ILE A 759 -2.75 -9.41 -37.00
N GLN A 760 -2.63 -10.75 -37.05
CA GLN A 760 -1.38 -11.41 -37.48
C GLN A 760 -0.99 -11.07 -38.90
N GLU A 761 -1.93 -11.11 -39.83
CA GLU A 761 -1.72 -10.75 -41.22
C GLU A 761 -1.29 -9.28 -41.37
N GLN A 762 -1.99 -8.37 -40.65
CA GLN A 762 -1.69 -6.94 -40.67
C GLN A 762 -0.31 -6.63 -40.09
N LEU A 763 0.14 -7.37 -39.06
CA LEU A 763 1.49 -7.23 -38.49
C LEU A 763 2.58 -7.73 -39.44
N GLN A 764 2.28 -8.70 -40.30
CA GLN A 764 3.22 -9.21 -41.34
C GLN A 764 3.28 -8.29 -42.56
N HIS A 765 2.15 -7.73 -42.98
CA HIS A 765 1.98 -6.90 -44.17
C HIS A 765 1.52 -5.48 -43.80
N LEU A 766 2.44 -4.71 -43.23
CA LEU A 766 2.12 -3.40 -42.70
C LEU A 766 1.99 -2.36 -43.85
N THR A 767 0.81 -1.75 -43.95
CA THR A 767 0.47 -0.60 -44.77
C THR A 767 -0.13 0.49 -43.88
N ASP A 768 -0.28 1.72 -44.37
CA ASP A 768 -0.95 2.79 -43.58
C ASP A 768 -2.38 2.40 -43.20
N GLU A 769 -3.11 1.77 -44.15
CA GLU A 769 -4.47 1.29 -43.88
C GLU A 769 -4.52 0.15 -42.82
N SER A 770 -3.56 -0.80 -42.87
CA SER A 770 -3.46 -1.85 -41.86
C SER A 770 -3.07 -1.28 -40.51
N ALA A 771 -2.25 -0.22 -40.48
CA ALA A 771 -1.88 0.50 -39.26
C ALA A 771 -3.11 1.14 -38.59
N ASP A 772 -3.96 1.83 -39.34
CA ASP A 772 -5.18 2.43 -38.79
C ASP A 772 -6.13 1.37 -38.22
N ARG A 773 -6.24 0.21 -38.86
CA ARG A 773 -7.03 -0.92 -38.35
C ARG A 773 -6.43 -1.54 -37.07
N LEU A 774 -5.10 -1.69 -36.99
CA LEU A 774 -4.41 -2.19 -35.79
C LEU A 774 -4.62 -1.28 -34.59
N PHE A 775 -4.60 0.03 -34.78
CA PHE A 775 -4.81 1.02 -33.71
C PHE A 775 -6.28 1.41 -33.52
N SER A 776 -7.24 0.76 -34.19
CA SER A 776 -8.66 1.03 -33.95
C SER A 776 -9.15 0.56 -32.58
N ASP A 777 -8.42 -0.36 -31.94
CA ASP A 777 -8.68 -0.84 -30.57
C ASP A 777 -7.39 -1.17 -29.80
N MET A 778 -7.53 -1.41 -28.50
CA MET A 778 -6.40 -1.67 -27.62
C MET A 778 -5.74 -3.03 -27.86
N ASN A 779 -6.48 -4.06 -28.28
CA ASN A 779 -5.90 -5.39 -28.55
C ASN A 779 -4.91 -5.34 -29.72
N GLY A 780 -5.26 -4.63 -30.81
CA GLY A 780 -4.36 -4.40 -31.93
C GLY A 780 -3.19 -3.50 -31.59
N ALA A 781 -3.41 -2.44 -30.78
CA ALA A 781 -2.35 -1.58 -30.29
C ALA A 781 -1.37 -2.36 -29.42
N LEU A 782 -1.86 -3.18 -28.48
CA LEU A 782 -1.03 -4.03 -27.62
C LEU A 782 -0.24 -5.05 -28.45
N ALA A 783 -0.90 -5.75 -29.38
CA ALA A 783 -0.24 -6.68 -30.29
C ALA A 783 0.90 -5.99 -31.05
N THR A 784 0.65 -4.79 -31.60
CA THR A 784 1.66 -4.02 -32.34
C THR A 784 2.86 -3.63 -31.47
N ALA A 785 2.61 -3.32 -30.21
CA ALA A 785 3.62 -2.92 -29.25
C ALA A 785 4.50 -4.07 -28.72
N ILE A 786 3.95 -5.29 -28.57
CA ILE A 786 4.63 -6.41 -27.91
C ILE A 786 5.19 -7.48 -28.85
N GLU A 787 4.71 -7.55 -30.12
CA GLU A 787 5.15 -8.60 -31.06
C GLU A 787 6.54 -8.31 -31.66
N PRO A 788 7.31 -9.34 -32.06
CA PRO A 788 8.61 -9.18 -32.75
C PRO A 788 8.52 -8.37 -34.03
N GLY A 789 9.64 -7.76 -34.47
CA GLY A 789 9.73 -6.97 -35.70
C GLY A 789 9.36 -5.49 -35.53
N ARG A 790 9.49 -4.96 -34.29
CA ARG A 790 9.20 -3.55 -33.98
C ARG A 790 10.01 -2.55 -34.76
N ASP A 791 11.28 -2.87 -35.15
CA ASP A 791 12.15 -1.95 -35.86
C ASP A 791 11.55 -1.53 -37.22
N ARG A 792 10.86 -2.43 -37.89
CA ARG A 792 10.14 -2.14 -39.11
C ARG A 792 8.93 -1.22 -38.89
N ARG A 793 8.38 -1.24 -37.68
CA ARG A 793 7.17 -0.50 -37.25
C ARG A 793 7.49 0.80 -36.53
N LEU A 794 8.76 1.04 -36.19
CA LEU A 794 9.18 2.16 -35.35
C LEU A 794 8.65 3.52 -35.80
N PRO A 795 8.73 3.92 -37.10
CA PRO A 795 8.20 5.22 -37.54
C PRO A 795 6.67 5.34 -37.27
N MET A 796 5.91 4.27 -37.49
CA MET A 796 4.48 4.23 -37.23
C MET A 796 4.18 4.28 -35.73
N LEU A 797 4.90 3.51 -34.91
CA LEU A 797 4.74 3.53 -33.45
C LEU A 797 4.98 4.93 -32.90
N GLN A 798 6.02 5.62 -33.36
CA GLN A 798 6.33 7.00 -33.02
C GLN A 798 5.24 7.98 -33.45
N ALA A 799 4.72 7.84 -34.66
CA ALA A 799 3.65 8.70 -35.16
C ALA A 799 2.38 8.51 -34.28
N LYS A 800 1.97 7.27 -34.02
CA LYS A 800 0.79 6.97 -33.18
C LYS A 800 1.00 7.39 -31.71
N ALA A 801 2.19 7.30 -31.16
CA ALA A 801 2.50 7.79 -29.81
C ALA A 801 2.25 9.30 -29.68
N LEU A 802 2.44 10.07 -30.75
CA LEU A 802 2.22 11.52 -30.76
C LEU A 802 0.78 11.92 -31.07
N THR A 803 0.11 11.19 -31.96
CA THR A 803 -1.14 11.65 -32.60
C THR A 803 -2.38 10.86 -32.21
N HIS A 804 -2.26 9.68 -31.58
CA HIS A 804 -3.41 8.85 -31.27
C HIS A 804 -4.34 9.54 -30.27
N THR A 805 -5.67 9.46 -30.50
CA THR A 805 -6.67 10.12 -29.64
C THR A 805 -6.76 9.46 -28.25
N ASN A 806 -6.63 8.13 -28.16
CA ASN A 806 -6.66 7.40 -26.89
C ASN A 806 -5.34 7.57 -26.13
N ALA A 807 -5.39 8.14 -24.92
CA ALA A 807 -4.25 8.36 -24.06
C ALA A 807 -3.53 7.07 -23.67
N LEU A 808 -4.27 5.99 -23.39
CA LEU A 808 -3.69 4.68 -23.01
C LEU A 808 -2.85 4.07 -24.15
N VAL A 809 -3.22 4.31 -25.41
CA VAL A 809 -2.41 3.91 -26.57
C VAL A 809 -1.16 4.76 -26.66
N ARG A 810 -1.25 6.09 -26.45
CA ARG A 810 -0.07 6.96 -26.42
C ARG A 810 0.90 6.53 -25.31
N ASP A 811 0.41 6.26 -24.11
CA ASP A 811 1.21 5.81 -22.95
C ASP A 811 1.92 4.47 -23.26
N LEU A 812 1.22 3.53 -23.87
CA LEU A 812 1.79 2.25 -24.30
C LEU A 812 2.93 2.40 -25.29
N LEU A 813 2.88 3.43 -26.14
CA LEU A 813 3.83 3.67 -27.24
C LEU A 813 4.90 4.74 -26.91
N GLN A 814 4.75 5.48 -25.81
CA GLN A 814 5.64 6.62 -25.48
C GLN A 814 7.12 6.23 -25.43
N ARG A 815 7.42 5.01 -24.99
CA ARG A 815 8.78 4.47 -24.92
C ARG A 815 9.52 4.43 -26.28
N TYR A 816 8.80 4.47 -27.39
CA TYR A 816 9.38 4.49 -28.74
C TYR A 816 9.71 5.90 -29.26
N LEU A 817 9.30 6.94 -28.52
CA LEU A 817 9.65 8.33 -28.88
C LEU A 817 11.09 8.67 -28.49
N PRO A 818 11.73 9.55 -29.25
CA PRO A 818 12.97 10.21 -28.83
C PRO A 818 12.73 10.95 -27.48
N PRO A 819 13.78 11.08 -26.65
CA PRO A 819 13.64 11.67 -25.30
C PRO A 819 13.03 13.07 -25.29
N ASP A 820 13.42 13.92 -26.25
CA ASP A 820 12.95 15.28 -26.42
C ASP A 820 11.48 15.39 -26.84
N ARG A 821 10.87 14.27 -27.24
CA ARG A 821 9.44 14.18 -27.61
C ARG A 821 8.60 13.41 -26.61
N ARG A 822 9.21 12.85 -25.58
CA ARG A 822 8.48 12.20 -24.50
C ARG A 822 7.90 13.26 -23.56
N ARG A 823 6.64 13.09 -23.23
CA ARG A 823 5.95 13.94 -22.25
C ARG A 823 5.88 13.19 -20.91
N GLU A 824 6.47 13.78 -19.88
CA GLU A 824 6.19 13.37 -18.51
C GLU A 824 4.88 14.02 -18.07
N THR A 825 3.77 13.35 -18.32
CA THR A 825 2.46 13.81 -17.85
C THR A 825 2.28 13.48 -16.38
N LEU A 826 1.43 14.25 -15.72
CA LEU A 826 1.10 14.09 -14.30
C LEU A 826 0.46 12.73 -14.00
N GLY A 827 -0.27 12.13 -14.99
CA GLY A 827 -0.94 10.87 -14.79
C GLY A 827 -2.09 10.94 -13.78
N GLY A 828 -2.52 9.79 -13.26
CA GLY A 828 -3.65 9.72 -12.32
C GLY A 828 -3.32 10.01 -10.87
N ASP A 829 -2.03 10.06 -10.50
CA ASP A 829 -1.56 10.30 -9.12
C ASP A 829 -0.80 11.63 -9.07
N ILE A 830 -1.55 12.71 -9.03
CA ILE A 830 -1.01 14.07 -9.08
C ILE A 830 -0.62 14.51 -7.68
N GLN A 831 0.69 14.73 -7.49
CA GLN A 831 1.22 15.33 -6.26
C GLN A 831 1.13 16.86 -6.37
N PRO A 832 0.30 17.55 -5.57
CA PRO A 832 0.12 19.01 -5.68
C PRO A 832 1.43 19.80 -5.62
N ASP A 833 2.37 19.37 -4.79
CA ASP A 833 3.66 20.03 -4.62
C ASP A 833 4.50 20.01 -5.90
N SER A 834 4.35 19.00 -6.75
CA SER A 834 5.03 18.94 -8.06
C SER A 834 4.61 20.08 -9.00
N ILE A 835 3.41 20.62 -8.82
CA ILE A 835 2.85 21.75 -9.57
C ILE A 835 3.10 23.08 -8.84
N LEU A 836 2.84 23.09 -7.52
CA LEU A 836 2.90 24.29 -6.71
C LEU A 836 4.31 24.86 -6.54
N SER A 837 5.33 24.00 -6.60
CA SER A 837 6.74 24.40 -6.55
C SER A 837 7.24 25.10 -7.83
N LEU A 838 6.50 25.01 -8.95
CA LEU A 838 6.89 25.57 -10.24
C LEU A 838 6.32 26.98 -10.45
N ILE A 839 7.06 27.81 -11.14
CA ILE A 839 6.59 29.12 -11.62
C ILE A 839 5.88 28.91 -12.95
N GLY A 840 4.59 29.31 -13.03
CA GLY A 840 3.79 29.23 -14.24
C GLY A 840 3.97 30.44 -15.17
N ASP A 841 3.60 30.27 -16.45
CA ASP A 841 3.50 31.33 -17.45
C ASP A 841 2.06 31.45 -17.96
N ALA A 842 1.41 32.58 -17.69
CA ALA A 842 0.02 32.79 -18.04
C ALA A 842 -0.26 32.79 -19.55
N THR A 843 0.75 33.09 -20.41
CA THR A 843 0.55 33.06 -21.87
C THR A 843 0.46 31.62 -22.37
N ARG A 844 1.37 30.75 -21.93
CA ARG A 844 1.28 29.31 -22.22
C ARG A 844 0.04 28.68 -21.59
N GLY A 845 -0.30 29.11 -20.37
CA GLY A 845 -1.52 28.66 -19.65
C GLY A 845 -2.81 28.96 -20.41
N ARG A 846 -2.87 30.12 -21.09
CA ARG A 846 -3.97 30.45 -21.97
C ARG A 846 -4.13 29.46 -23.13
N ASP A 847 -3.03 29.11 -23.79
CA ASP A 847 -3.09 28.16 -24.91
C ASP A 847 -3.53 26.77 -24.43
N LEU A 848 -3.11 26.37 -23.23
CA LEU A 848 -3.55 25.13 -22.59
C LEU A 848 -5.03 25.14 -22.23
N PHE A 849 -5.54 26.27 -21.72
CA PHE A 849 -6.95 26.44 -21.40
C PHE A 849 -7.86 26.24 -22.61
N HIS A 850 -7.43 26.77 -23.76
CA HIS A 850 -8.12 26.64 -25.04
C HIS A 850 -7.90 25.30 -25.74
N GLY A 851 -6.80 24.61 -25.43
CA GLY A 851 -6.33 23.40 -26.10
C GLY A 851 -6.35 22.15 -25.22
N ALA A 852 -5.17 21.73 -24.76
CA ALA A 852 -4.97 20.42 -24.13
C ALA A 852 -5.75 20.20 -22.84
N ALA A 853 -5.99 21.23 -22.06
CA ALA A 853 -6.76 21.15 -20.81
C ALA A 853 -8.28 21.12 -21.05
N GLN A 854 -8.76 21.40 -22.27
CA GLN A 854 -10.16 21.34 -22.69
C GLN A 854 -11.15 22.14 -21.81
N CYS A 855 -10.69 23.13 -21.06
CA CYS A 855 -11.53 23.91 -20.13
C CYS A 855 -12.65 24.66 -20.83
N THR A 856 -12.41 25.14 -22.07
CA THR A 856 -13.40 25.85 -22.92
C THR A 856 -14.61 25.03 -23.33
N ARG A 857 -14.58 23.70 -23.18
CA ARG A 857 -15.75 22.85 -23.45
C ARG A 857 -16.92 23.15 -22.49
N CYS A 858 -16.62 23.58 -21.27
CA CYS A 858 -17.62 23.83 -20.25
C CYS A 858 -17.57 25.26 -19.69
N HIS A 859 -16.39 25.90 -19.69
CA HIS A 859 -16.19 27.21 -19.06
C HIS A 859 -15.97 28.32 -20.08
N GLU A 860 -16.54 29.50 -19.79
CA GLU A 860 -16.25 30.74 -20.52
C GLU A 860 -15.23 31.56 -19.72
N ARG A 861 -14.26 32.14 -20.44
CA ARG A 861 -13.34 33.15 -19.93
C ARG A 861 -12.95 34.10 -21.05
N ASP A 862 -12.96 35.41 -20.78
CA ASP A 862 -12.60 36.46 -21.73
C ASP A 862 -13.40 36.40 -23.05
N GLY A 863 -14.65 35.95 -23.00
CA GLY A 863 -15.55 35.80 -24.16
C GLY A 863 -15.25 34.59 -25.03
N VAL A 864 -14.40 33.67 -24.59
CA VAL A 864 -14.08 32.44 -25.30
C VAL A 864 -14.44 31.22 -24.47
N GLY A 865 -15.10 30.22 -25.08
CA GLY A 865 -15.54 29.00 -24.41
C GLY A 865 -17.05 28.88 -24.35
N ARG A 866 -17.56 28.03 -23.44
CA ARG A 866 -18.97 27.72 -23.29
C ARG A 866 -19.43 28.01 -21.86
N ALA A 867 -20.57 28.66 -21.72
CA ALA A 867 -21.17 28.98 -20.42
C ALA A 867 -22.02 27.82 -19.86
N PHE A 868 -21.49 26.59 -19.89
CA PHE A 868 -22.12 25.43 -19.25
C PHE A 868 -21.74 25.38 -17.76
N GLY A 869 -20.46 25.42 -17.43
CA GLY A 869 -19.96 25.59 -16.08
C GLY A 869 -19.87 27.06 -15.63
N PRO A 870 -19.39 27.34 -14.40
CA PRO A 870 -19.19 28.71 -13.91
C PRO A 870 -18.19 29.49 -14.76
N GLU A 871 -18.37 30.81 -14.86
CA GLU A 871 -17.39 31.72 -15.44
C GLU A 871 -16.10 31.70 -14.60
N LEU A 872 -14.94 31.60 -15.26
CA LEU A 872 -13.63 31.50 -14.60
C LEU A 872 -12.91 32.88 -14.55
N LYS A 873 -13.62 33.94 -14.16
CA LYS A 873 -13.07 35.27 -13.97
C LYS A 873 -12.96 35.61 -12.49
N GLY A 874 -11.88 36.32 -12.10
CA GLY A 874 -11.67 36.74 -10.72
C GLY A 874 -11.41 35.65 -9.72
N LEU A 875 -10.86 34.50 -10.17
CA LEU A 875 -10.59 33.35 -9.31
C LEU A 875 -9.50 33.63 -8.27
N ALA A 876 -8.58 34.57 -8.55
CA ALA A 876 -7.53 34.95 -7.60
C ALA A 876 -8.11 35.57 -6.31
N LYS A 877 -9.27 36.24 -6.39
CA LYS A 877 -9.95 36.83 -5.22
C LYS A 877 -10.69 35.78 -4.39
N LYS A 878 -11.07 34.66 -5.02
CA LYS A 878 -11.88 33.62 -4.38
C LYS A 878 -10.98 32.48 -3.87
N TYR A 879 -9.96 32.13 -4.62
CA TYR A 879 -9.07 31.00 -4.35
C TYR A 879 -7.62 31.46 -4.41
N GLY A 880 -6.78 31.07 -3.46
CA GLY A 880 -5.33 31.10 -3.64
C GLY A 880 -4.87 30.01 -4.61
N ARG A 881 -3.59 29.99 -4.97
CA ARG A 881 -3.00 29.01 -5.90
C ARG A 881 -3.24 27.56 -5.45
N VAL A 882 -3.08 27.28 -4.15
CA VAL A 882 -3.35 25.95 -3.54
C VAL A 882 -4.84 25.61 -3.65
N GLY A 883 -5.72 26.52 -3.26
CA GLY A 883 -7.17 26.29 -3.30
C GLY A 883 -7.72 26.12 -4.71
N LEU A 884 -7.19 26.84 -5.70
CA LEU A 884 -7.60 26.66 -7.10
C LEU A 884 -7.14 25.30 -7.64
N LEU A 885 -5.91 24.90 -7.36
CA LEU A 885 -5.43 23.56 -7.73
C LEU A 885 -6.31 22.49 -7.12
N ASP A 886 -6.65 22.61 -5.84
CA ASP A 886 -7.56 21.69 -5.16
C ASP A 886 -8.93 21.62 -5.84
N GLN A 887 -9.53 22.75 -6.24
CA GLN A 887 -10.81 22.75 -6.97
C GLN A 887 -10.74 22.06 -8.34
N ILE A 888 -9.58 22.08 -9.00
CA ILE A 888 -9.39 21.40 -10.30
C ILE A 888 -9.13 19.89 -10.11
N LEU A 889 -8.36 19.53 -9.09
CA LEU A 889 -8.08 18.13 -8.78
C LEU A 889 -9.33 17.43 -8.22
N ASN A 890 -10.12 18.18 -7.45
CA ASN A 890 -11.21 17.68 -6.61
C ASN A 890 -12.53 18.46 -6.86
N PRO A 891 -13.02 18.51 -8.11
CA PRO A 891 -14.13 19.39 -8.50
C PRO A 891 -15.46 19.05 -7.83
N SER A 892 -15.57 17.85 -7.27
CA SER A 892 -16.80 17.39 -6.59
C SER A 892 -16.82 17.70 -5.10
N THR A 893 -15.73 18.20 -4.51
CA THR A 893 -15.64 18.51 -3.07
C THR A 893 -16.58 19.64 -2.66
N ILE A 894 -16.66 20.70 -3.47
CA ILE A 894 -17.56 21.84 -3.24
C ILE A 894 -18.22 22.20 -4.56
N VAL A 895 -19.46 21.75 -4.76
CA VAL A 895 -20.28 22.11 -5.92
C VAL A 895 -21.34 23.11 -5.49
N ALA A 896 -21.28 24.32 -6.06
CA ALA A 896 -22.31 25.31 -5.81
C ALA A 896 -23.69 24.79 -6.25
N PRO A 897 -24.77 25.04 -5.49
CA PRO A 897 -26.09 24.45 -5.75
C PRO A 897 -26.57 24.61 -7.19
N GLU A 898 -26.32 25.74 -7.81
CA GLU A 898 -26.71 26.07 -9.18
C GLU A 898 -25.95 25.27 -10.26
N PHE A 899 -24.84 24.61 -9.90
CA PHE A 899 -24.04 23.76 -10.77
C PHE A 899 -24.12 22.29 -10.38
N ARG A 900 -25.08 21.90 -9.53
CA ARG A 900 -25.39 20.50 -9.31
C ARG A 900 -26.18 19.95 -10.50
N SER A 901 -25.63 18.95 -11.15
CA SER A 901 -26.33 18.29 -12.24
C SER A 901 -27.47 17.45 -11.72
N VAL A 902 -28.54 17.34 -12.50
CA VAL A 902 -29.64 16.42 -12.21
C VAL A 902 -29.82 15.45 -13.39
N THR A 903 -30.19 14.22 -13.07
CA THR A 903 -30.73 13.27 -14.02
C THR A 903 -32.24 13.26 -13.86
N VAL A 904 -32.95 13.53 -14.93
CA VAL A 904 -34.41 13.45 -15.00
C VAL A 904 -34.79 12.27 -15.84
N THR A 905 -35.43 11.27 -15.24
CA THR A 905 -36.00 10.13 -15.92
C THR A 905 -37.47 10.45 -16.25
N LEU A 906 -37.83 10.37 -17.52
CA LEU A 906 -39.19 10.61 -17.99
C LEU A 906 -40.00 9.28 -17.94
N ARG A 907 -41.35 9.39 -18.02
CA ARG A 907 -42.24 8.23 -17.99
C ARG A 907 -42.09 7.32 -19.21
N ASP A 908 -41.50 7.80 -20.29
CA ASP A 908 -41.14 7.02 -21.47
C ASP A 908 -39.75 6.34 -21.34
N GLU A 909 -39.20 6.31 -20.13
CA GLU A 909 -37.86 5.75 -19.76
C GLU A 909 -36.69 6.51 -20.39
N SER A 910 -36.90 7.63 -21.07
CA SER A 910 -35.80 8.46 -21.55
C SER A 910 -35.19 9.28 -20.41
N GLU A 911 -33.85 9.47 -20.45
CA GLU A 911 -33.14 10.24 -19.47
C GLU A 911 -32.60 11.56 -20.04
N ARG A 912 -32.66 12.62 -19.23
CA ARG A 912 -32.07 13.92 -19.51
C ARG A 912 -31.15 14.33 -18.38
N VAL A 913 -29.97 14.84 -18.71
CA VAL A 913 -28.96 15.28 -17.73
C VAL A 913 -28.62 16.75 -17.98
N GLY A 914 -28.63 17.54 -16.91
CA GLY A 914 -28.31 18.98 -17.01
C GLY A 914 -28.40 19.69 -15.67
N PHE A 915 -28.35 21.02 -15.69
CA PHE A 915 -28.58 21.86 -14.52
C PHE A 915 -30.02 22.36 -14.49
N VAL A 916 -30.65 22.36 -13.32
CA VAL A 916 -31.97 22.96 -13.14
C VAL A 916 -31.80 24.49 -13.05
N ILE A 917 -32.14 25.18 -14.14
CA ILE A 917 -32.07 26.66 -14.17
C ILE A 917 -33.35 27.30 -13.73
N ARG A 918 -34.47 26.58 -13.78
CA ARG A 918 -35.77 27.07 -13.27
C ARG A 918 -36.65 25.85 -12.91
N ARG A 919 -37.35 25.97 -11.79
CA ARG A 919 -38.34 24.97 -11.36
C ARG A 919 -39.60 25.69 -10.89
N THR A 920 -40.75 25.27 -11.41
CA THR A 920 -42.08 25.71 -11.00
C THR A 920 -42.91 24.51 -10.56
N ALA A 921 -44.14 24.68 -10.16
CA ALA A 921 -45.03 23.57 -9.82
C ALA A 921 -45.31 22.67 -11.05
N ASP A 922 -45.34 23.24 -12.25
CA ASP A 922 -45.76 22.52 -13.48
C ASP A 922 -44.59 22.17 -14.39
N THR A 923 -43.43 22.79 -14.25
CA THR A 923 -42.27 22.61 -15.17
C THR A 923 -40.95 22.63 -14.48
N VAL A 924 -40.00 21.85 -14.99
CA VAL A 924 -38.58 21.86 -14.70
C VAL A 924 -37.85 22.24 -15.98
N VAL A 925 -37.02 23.27 -15.97
CA VAL A 925 -36.21 23.70 -17.11
C VAL A 925 -34.76 23.28 -16.85
N LEU A 926 -34.25 22.41 -17.71
CA LEU A 926 -32.87 21.92 -17.67
C LEU A 926 -32.02 22.66 -18.70
N LYS A 927 -30.82 23.06 -18.31
CA LYS A 927 -29.73 23.44 -19.22
C LYS A 927 -28.84 22.22 -19.44
N GLU A 928 -28.94 21.63 -20.63
CA GLU A 928 -28.15 20.46 -21.01
C GLU A 928 -26.73 20.87 -21.45
N GLU A 929 -25.79 19.92 -21.57
CA GLU A 929 -24.40 20.17 -22.04
C GLU A 929 -24.38 20.81 -23.44
N SER A 930 -25.38 20.57 -24.25
CA SER A 930 -25.58 21.22 -25.56
C SER A 930 -25.88 22.71 -25.48
N LEU A 931 -26.08 23.28 -24.26
CA LEU A 931 -26.61 24.60 -23.94
C LEU A 931 -28.09 24.80 -24.33
N VAL A 932 -28.77 23.75 -24.74
CA VAL A 932 -30.22 23.76 -25.00
C VAL A 932 -30.94 23.79 -23.66
N GLU A 933 -31.88 24.71 -23.53
CA GLU A 933 -32.81 24.77 -22.41
C GLU A 933 -34.03 23.91 -22.72
N THR A 934 -34.15 22.79 -22.06
CA THR A 934 -35.25 21.84 -22.23
C THR A 934 -36.28 22.03 -21.13
N SER A 935 -37.51 22.39 -21.49
CA SER A 935 -38.65 22.48 -20.57
C SER A 935 -39.37 21.16 -20.47
N LEU A 936 -39.34 20.53 -19.30
CA LEU A 936 -40.01 19.28 -18.99
C LEU A 936 -41.25 19.54 -18.12
N ARG A 937 -42.39 18.98 -18.45
CA ARG A 937 -43.58 19.07 -17.61
C ARG A 937 -43.50 18.14 -16.43
N THR A 938 -43.79 18.65 -15.21
CA THR A 938 -43.70 17.83 -13.99
C THR A 938 -44.44 16.49 -14.06
N PRO A 939 -45.64 16.37 -14.71
CA PRO A 939 -46.33 15.09 -14.87
C PRO A 939 -45.62 14.07 -15.80
N GLU A 940 -44.70 14.53 -16.65
CA GLU A 940 -43.89 13.67 -17.53
C GLU A 940 -42.65 13.11 -16.84
N ILE A 941 -42.30 13.68 -15.70
CA ILE A 941 -41.14 13.26 -14.93
C ILE A 941 -41.52 12.06 -14.05
N GLN A 942 -40.78 10.97 -14.19
CA GLN A 942 -40.89 9.81 -13.33
C GLN A 942 -40.02 9.98 -12.09
N GLU A 943 -38.76 10.43 -12.29
CA GLU A 943 -37.80 10.65 -11.24
C GLU A 943 -36.93 11.87 -11.57
N LEU A 944 -36.55 12.64 -10.54
CA LEU A 944 -35.56 13.71 -10.62
C LEU A 944 -34.53 13.46 -9.52
N ARG A 945 -33.30 13.10 -9.90
CA ARG A 945 -32.20 12.78 -8.98
C ARG A 945 -31.08 13.80 -9.15
N GLU A 946 -30.78 14.53 -8.08
CA GLU A 946 -29.60 15.40 -8.06
C GLU A 946 -28.32 14.58 -7.99
N SER A 947 -27.31 14.96 -8.80
CA SER A 947 -25.97 14.41 -8.71
C SER A 947 -25.21 15.10 -7.58
N THR A 948 -24.57 14.32 -6.76
CA THR A 948 -23.60 14.82 -5.75
C THR A 948 -22.24 15.14 -6.38
N LEU A 949 -22.05 14.76 -7.66
CA LEU A 949 -20.81 14.96 -8.38
C LEU A 949 -20.87 16.23 -9.22
N SER A 950 -19.72 16.89 -9.33
CA SER A 950 -19.54 17.99 -10.28
C SER A 950 -19.71 17.47 -11.72
N ALA A 951 -20.29 18.30 -12.57
CA ALA A 951 -20.24 18.07 -14.02
C ALA A 951 -18.81 18.27 -14.60
N MET A 952 -17.92 18.91 -13.86
CA MET A 952 -16.48 18.98 -14.19
C MET A 952 -15.85 17.62 -13.91
N PRO A 953 -15.25 16.96 -14.92
CA PRO A 953 -14.59 15.67 -14.72
C PRO A 953 -13.35 15.80 -13.84
N GLU A 954 -13.05 14.79 -13.05
CA GLU A 954 -11.77 14.62 -12.38
C GLU A 954 -10.66 14.24 -13.38
N GLY A 955 -9.40 14.43 -12.99
CA GLY A 955 -8.26 14.04 -13.83
C GLY A 955 -7.99 14.99 -15.01
N MET A 956 -8.58 16.17 -15.05
CA MET A 956 -8.37 17.17 -16.13
C MET A 956 -6.90 17.56 -16.32
N LEU A 957 -6.08 17.49 -15.25
CA LEU A 957 -4.64 17.78 -15.32
C LEU A 957 -3.80 16.53 -15.67
N ALA A 958 -4.35 15.34 -15.63
CA ALA A 958 -3.61 14.10 -15.88
C ALA A 958 -2.85 14.07 -17.23
N PRO A 959 -3.38 14.61 -18.34
CA PRO A 959 -2.67 14.67 -19.62
C PRO A 959 -1.64 15.81 -19.72
N LEU A 960 -1.53 16.68 -18.72
CA LEU A 960 -0.58 17.79 -18.68
C LEU A 960 0.71 17.39 -17.98
N THR A 961 1.80 18.06 -18.29
CA THR A 961 3.03 18.02 -17.48
C THR A 961 2.85 18.90 -16.24
N ALA A 962 3.70 18.73 -15.22
CA ALA A 962 3.68 19.58 -14.03
C ALA A 962 3.86 21.07 -14.37
N GLN A 963 4.74 21.41 -15.33
CA GLN A 963 4.92 22.78 -15.80
C GLN A 963 3.69 23.32 -16.54
N GLU A 964 3.07 22.52 -17.40
CA GLU A 964 1.84 22.91 -18.11
C GLU A 964 0.68 23.15 -17.11
N ALA A 965 0.55 22.34 -16.08
CA ALA A 965 -0.43 22.55 -15.03
C ALA A 965 -0.14 23.83 -14.22
N ALA A 966 1.14 24.12 -13.93
CA ALA A 966 1.55 25.37 -13.28
C ALA A 966 1.25 26.60 -14.18
N ASP A 967 1.49 26.48 -15.49
CA ASP A 967 1.16 27.52 -16.47
C ASP A 967 -0.35 27.79 -16.54
N LEU A 968 -1.14 26.71 -16.55
CA LEU A 968 -2.60 26.80 -16.53
C LEU A 968 -3.13 27.51 -15.26
N LEU A 969 -2.61 27.15 -14.08
CA LEU A 969 -2.96 27.80 -12.81
C LEU A 969 -2.63 29.30 -12.84
N GLU A 970 -1.46 29.67 -13.38
CA GLU A 970 -1.06 31.07 -13.49
C GLU A 970 -2.00 31.88 -14.39
N TYR A 971 -2.44 31.30 -15.51
CA TYR A 971 -3.46 31.93 -16.37
C TYR A 971 -4.79 32.06 -15.66
N LEU A 972 -5.24 31.04 -14.96
CA LEU A 972 -6.54 31.06 -14.25
C LEU A 972 -6.57 32.06 -13.08
N LEU A 973 -5.43 32.33 -12.44
CA LEU A 973 -5.27 33.31 -11.37
C LEU A 973 -4.99 34.75 -11.86
N LYS A 974 -4.69 34.92 -13.11
CA LYS A 974 -4.50 36.25 -13.68
C LYS A 974 -5.88 36.92 -13.87
N ASP A 975 -6.07 38.11 -13.30
CA ASP A 975 -7.32 38.89 -13.42
C ASP A 975 -7.53 39.48 -14.82
#